data_7b0d600cabec5f2b0b1fbb23f18074b3
#
_entry.id   7b0d600cabec5f2b0b1fbb23f18074b3
#
_cell.length_a   1.000
_cell.length_b   1.000
_cell.length_c   1.000
_cell.angle_alpha   90.00
_cell.angle_beta   90.00
_cell.angle_gamma   90.00
#
_symmetry.space_group_name_H-M   'P 1'
#
loop_
_entity.id
_entity.type
_entity.pdbx_description
1 polymer ?
#
loop_
_entity_poly.entity_id
_entity_poly.type
_entity_poly.pdbx_seq_one_letter_code
_entity_poly.pdbx_strand_id
1 'polypeptide(L)'
;MKTKKYAPLFLLFLLTCLLFNTASADAAKSVYRVDRFGELYDYSGSPVVPIRSNVSAIGPYTFYGVKTTRFTTAGNPYFKSINGALYSKDGTLLIKCPSEKTGSFTVPSSVKKIAHSAFMDCTKLTSVTIPDSVTVMDDRTFKNCALLKRVRLSRYLTSIPSEAFSGCSSLTDITIPSSVSSISSKAFYNCQSLRSISLPDSVSKVGSSCFANCINLKKARLSSKMDAVEYSLFNNCTELKTVENTGHIEEIEGNAFRNCIHLKTFSYSNKLDSIGSAAFLNCLELGTVTIMKGTRDIGYNAFNGAASKFIVDSSNPNYSSRNGMLLNEKGETLIQAPINMSGDLDIPKGVVRIASNALTGGHFSSITIPEGVTWMRMNQFQGCDNLKSIHFPASLKTFVYYSGDALNLKHLDRIVVAKGNPNFYSQDGVMYSSDGVYVIFFPSGKTGAFRLPQTCKTIGDRMRYNRLSSISVSSKSKYFSSTGGVLYDSKGKQIVCFPMSKRSYRIPAGVKNINYLKRVKEDLKCKAIKVSSKNKWFSSKAGVVFDSDEETLIFYPTKKKGSYKIPTSTQYIAGDAFDDAHELTSLTITKNVKRSRFSTFYFRDCKKLKSISVNQGELNYISMNFTGCDKLAKLTFPSTIMTTNLKNLPTGVTIHGWKNTYAKEAAEDAQGKFVSRGTIPNVVTGARIKKIIDKYQLSWNASSEASGYQVYTSYSTIKDLKGSGSTSCFIPEKYSESTIYIRAYKIENKKKVYGKARSLDIG
;
A
#
# COMPACT_ATOMS: atom_id res chain seq x y z
N MET A 1 -11.98 -15.44 -34.51
CA MET A 1 -11.85 -16.90 -34.56
C MET A 1 -10.87 -17.37 -33.52
N LYS A 2 -11.37 -18.20 -32.59
CA LYS A 2 -10.64 -19.08 -31.63
C LYS A 2 -9.48 -18.47 -30.78
N THR A 3 -9.83 -17.86 -29.68
CA THR A 3 -8.99 -17.72 -28.49
C THR A 3 -8.99 -19.02 -27.67
N LYS A 4 -7.85 -19.70 -27.58
CA LYS A 4 -7.65 -20.88 -26.71
C LYS A 4 -7.10 -20.45 -25.35
N LYS A 5 -7.89 -20.75 -24.31
CA LYS A 5 -7.65 -20.97 -22.91
C LYS A 5 -6.20 -21.28 -22.49
N TYR A 6 -5.63 -20.37 -21.67
CA TYR A 6 -4.55 -20.69 -20.74
C TYR A 6 -4.89 -20.08 -19.36
N ALA A 7 -5.70 -20.82 -18.63
CA ALA A 7 -5.84 -20.62 -17.18
C ALA A 7 -6.30 -21.96 -16.60
N PRO A 8 -5.38 -22.79 -16.11
CA PRO A 8 -5.46 -23.27 -14.75
C PRO A 8 -4.10 -23.58 -14.06
N LEU A 9 -2.93 -23.19 -14.60
CA LEU A 9 -1.67 -23.49 -13.89
C LEU A 9 -1.30 -22.46 -12.79
N PHE A 10 -1.84 -21.25 -12.82
CA PHE A 10 -1.52 -20.22 -11.82
C PHE A 10 -2.31 -20.39 -10.51
N LEU A 11 -3.49 -21.02 -10.56
CA LEU A 11 -4.31 -21.28 -9.37
C LEU A 11 -3.79 -22.47 -8.54
N LEU A 12 -3.12 -23.43 -9.18
CA LEU A 12 -2.53 -24.58 -8.48
C LEU A 12 -1.28 -24.20 -7.70
N PHE A 13 -0.54 -23.18 -8.14
CA PHE A 13 0.66 -22.68 -7.46
C PHE A 13 0.34 -21.82 -6.24
N LEU A 14 -0.82 -21.11 -6.25
CA LEU A 14 -1.30 -20.35 -5.08
C LEU A 14 -1.96 -21.25 -4.02
N LEU A 15 -2.58 -22.38 -4.42
CA LEU A 15 -3.19 -23.31 -3.46
C LEU A 15 -2.14 -24.16 -2.71
N THR A 16 -0.99 -24.43 -3.32
CA THR A 16 0.12 -25.15 -2.64
C THR A 16 0.88 -24.26 -1.67
N CYS A 17 0.91 -22.92 -1.85
CA CYS A 17 1.50 -21.98 -0.88
C CYS A 17 0.59 -21.66 0.31
N LEU A 18 -0.72 -21.91 0.22
CA LEU A 18 -1.67 -21.66 1.31
C LEU A 18 -1.89 -22.84 2.26
N LEU A 19 -1.39 -24.04 1.92
CA LEU A 19 -1.50 -25.23 2.75
C LEU A 19 -0.29 -25.52 3.65
N PHE A 20 0.73 -24.64 3.66
CA PHE A 20 1.94 -24.83 4.47
C PHE A 20 2.14 -23.82 5.61
N ASN A 21 1.08 -23.18 6.10
CA ASN A 21 1.21 -22.24 7.22
C ASN A 21 0.36 -22.60 8.45
N THR A 22 0.34 -23.88 8.83
CA THR A 22 -0.04 -24.31 10.19
C THR A 22 0.81 -25.51 10.58
N ALA A 23 2.06 -25.27 10.93
CA ALA A 23 2.83 -26.22 11.68
C ALA A 23 3.45 -25.50 12.88
N SER A 24 3.03 -25.92 14.06
CA SER A 24 3.70 -25.76 15.33
C SER A 24 5.22 -25.98 15.20
N ALA A 25 6.00 -25.32 16.04
CA ALA A 25 7.44 -25.53 16.16
C ALA A 25 7.75 -26.95 16.68
N ASP A 26 7.53 -27.94 15.83
CA ASP A 26 8.14 -29.25 15.91
C ASP A 26 9.41 -29.20 15.07
N ALA A 27 10.50 -29.72 15.61
CA ALA A 27 11.80 -29.81 14.96
C ALA A 27 11.63 -30.28 13.51
N ALA A 28 11.81 -29.38 12.56
CA ALA A 28 11.63 -29.65 11.14
C ALA A 28 12.52 -30.84 10.75
N LYS A 29 11.92 -31.96 10.39
CA LYS A 29 12.66 -33.13 9.89
C LYS A 29 13.48 -32.65 8.70
N SER A 30 14.81 -32.87 8.75
CA SER A 30 15.72 -32.56 7.66
C SER A 30 15.27 -33.29 6.38
N VAL A 31 15.07 -32.55 5.30
CA VAL A 31 14.72 -33.11 3.99
C VAL A 31 16.00 -33.26 3.17
N TYR A 32 16.19 -34.42 2.58
CA TYR A 32 17.29 -34.73 1.67
C TYR A 32 16.76 -35.66 0.55
N ARG A 33 16.34 -35.05 -0.57
CA ARG A 33 15.68 -35.80 -1.67
C ARG A 33 16.56 -35.89 -2.89
N VAL A 34 16.86 -37.10 -3.29
CA VAL A 34 17.58 -37.42 -4.52
C VAL A 34 16.64 -38.21 -5.42
N ASP A 35 16.56 -37.86 -6.68
CA ASP A 35 15.74 -38.57 -7.64
C ASP A 35 16.42 -39.88 -8.12
N ARG A 36 15.73 -40.65 -8.97
CA ARG A 36 16.23 -41.90 -9.53
C ARG A 36 17.46 -41.74 -10.42
N PHE A 37 17.76 -40.52 -10.87
CA PHE A 37 18.90 -40.21 -11.74
C PHE A 37 20.09 -39.64 -10.95
N GLY A 38 19.97 -39.53 -9.62
CA GLY A 38 21.01 -39.01 -8.74
C GLY A 38 20.99 -37.48 -8.61
N GLU A 39 19.94 -36.79 -9.02
CA GLU A 39 19.81 -35.36 -8.80
C GLU A 39 19.29 -35.06 -7.38
N LEU A 40 20.08 -34.32 -6.58
CA LEU A 40 19.61 -33.71 -5.33
C LEU A 40 18.77 -32.49 -5.68
N TYR A 41 17.45 -32.58 -5.48
CA TYR A 41 16.50 -31.52 -5.87
C TYR A 41 15.82 -30.80 -4.70
N ASP A 42 15.92 -31.32 -3.47
CA ASP A 42 15.33 -30.71 -2.28
C ASP A 42 16.20 -31.00 -1.05
N TYR A 43 16.55 -29.93 -0.35
CA TYR A 43 17.30 -29.98 0.89
C TYR A 43 16.80 -28.96 1.89
N SER A 44 16.48 -29.44 3.09
CA SER A 44 16.33 -28.59 4.28
C SER A 44 16.93 -29.32 5.48
N GLY A 45 17.79 -28.68 6.25
CA GLY A 45 18.43 -29.35 7.37
C GLY A 45 19.63 -28.60 7.91
N SER A 46 20.67 -29.35 8.25
CA SER A 46 21.91 -28.82 8.83
C SER A 46 22.55 -27.74 7.93
N PRO A 47 23.10 -26.67 8.50
CA PRO A 47 23.91 -25.70 7.77
C PRO A 47 25.16 -26.29 7.10
N VAL A 48 25.63 -27.44 7.57
CA VAL A 48 26.69 -28.25 6.93
C VAL A 48 26.01 -29.27 6.03
N VAL A 49 26.14 -29.10 4.70
CA VAL A 49 25.45 -29.93 3.71
C VAL A 49 26.33 -31.06 3.21
N PRO A 50 26.01 -32.33 3.53
CA PRO A 50 26.74 -33.47 2.99
C PRO A 50 26.25 -33.80 1.58
N ILE A 51 27.12 -33.79 0.59
CA ILE A 51 26.81 -34.28 -0.76
C ILE A 51 27.21 -35.77 -0.82
N ARG A 52 26.22 -36.65 -0.70
CA ARG A 52 26.42 -38.11 -0.59
C ARG A 52 26.95 -38.71 -1.88
N SER A 53 27.55 -39.87 -1.82
CA SER A 53 28.17 -40.55 -2.98
C SER A 53 27.23 -40.87 -4.12
N ASN A 54 25.93 -41.04 -3.84
CA ASN A 54 24.88 -41.29 -4.84
C ASN A 54 24.35 -40.03 -5.53
N VAL A 55 24.82 -38.83 -5.16
CA VAL A 55 24.44 -37.59 -5.83
C VAL A 55 25.35 -37.34 -7.01
N SER A 56 24.81 -37.26 -8.22
CA SER A 56 25.54 -37.01 -9.47
C SER A 56 25.20 -35.65 -10.09
N ALA A 57 24.07 -35.03 -9.67
CA ALA A 57 23.64 -33.69 -10.09
C ALA A 57 23.03 -32.89 -8.94
N ILE A 58 23.00 -31.58 -9.08
CA ILE A 58 22.40 -30.64 -8.12
C ILE A 58 21.35 -29.81 -8.86
N GLY A 59 20.11 -29.86 -8.40
CA GLY A 59 19.02 -29.10 -8.95
C GLY A 59 19.16 -27.58 -8.73
N PRO A 60 18.63 -26.72 -9.60
CA PRO A 60 18.88 -25.29 -9.58
C PRO A 60 18.34 -24.57 -8.34
N TYR A 61 17.34 -25.14 -7.66
CA TYR A 61 16.67 -24.56 -6.49
C TYR A 61 16.90 -25.36 -5.20
N THR A 62 17.72 -26.38 -5.22
CA THR A 62 17.97 -27.32 -4.11
C THR A 62 18.24 -26.64 -2.78
N PHE A 63 19.00 -25.55 -2.78
CA PHE A 63 19.42 -24.84 -1.58
C PHE A 63 18.72 -23.46 -1.44
N TYR A 64 17.57 -23.27 -2.09
CA TYR A 64 16.83 -22.00 -1.98
C TYR A 64 16.29 -21.81 -0.56
N GLY A 65 16.57 -20.66 0.05
CA GLY A 65 16.16 -20.36 1.44
C GLY A 65 16.94 -21.10 2.54
N VAL A 66 17.88 -21.97 2.17
CA VAL A 66 18.67 -22.75 3.13
C VAL A 66 19.92 -21.98 3.57
N LYS A 67 20.10 -21.79 4.88
CA LYS A 67 21.30 -21.18 5.46
C LYS A 67 22.42 -22.20 5.50
N THR A 68 23.32 -22.15 4.52
CA THR A 68 24.43 -23.10 4.39
C THR A 68 25.76 -22.46 4.84
N THR A 69 26.52 -23.15 5.68
CA THR A 69 27.85 -22.72 6.15
C THR A 69 28.99 -23.39 5.39
N ARG A 70 28.81 -24.62 4.95
CA ARG A 70 29.77 -25.36 4.11
C ARG A 70 29.12 -26.59 3.47
N PHE A 71 29.70 -27.03 2.35
CA PHE A 71 29.41 -28.31 1.71
C PHE A 71 30.51 -29.30 2.06
N THR A 72 30.17 -30.60 2.22
CA THR A 72 31.10 -31.71 2.38
C THR A 72 30.83 -32.76 1.34
N THR A 73 31.85 -33.36 0.73
CA THR A 73 31.77 -34.25 -0.42
C THR A 73 32.56 -35.55 -0.24
N ALA A 74 32.71 -36.00 1.02
CA ALA A 74 33.48 -37.24 1.31
C ALA A 74 32.91 -38.42 0.53
N GLY A 75 33.77 -39.09 -0.27
CA GLY A 75 33.39 -40.23 -1.09
C GLY A 75 32.55 -39.96 -2.33
N ASN A 76 32.20 -38.69 -2.62
CA ASN A 76 31.43 -38.37 -3.83
C ASN A 76 32.34 -38.38 -5.09
N PRO A 77 31.99 -39.11 -6.16
CA PRO A 77 32.80 -39.20 -7.35
C PRO A 77 32.64 -38.00 -8.31
N TYR A 78 31.55 -37.21 -8.19
CA TYR A 78 31.19 -36.13 -9.12
C TYR A 78 31.52 -34.73 -8.61
N PHE A 79 31.66 -34.57 -7.29
CA PHE A 79 31.80 -33.25 -6.66
C PHE A 79 33.01 -33.22 -5.70
N LYS A 80 33.55 -32.01 -5.52
CA LYS A 80 34.53 -31.70 -4.46
C LYS A 80 34.17 -30.40 -3.75
N SER A 81 34.58 -30.29 -2.50
CA SER A 81 34.44 -29.05 -1.70
C SER A 81 35.82 -28.40 -1.59
N ILE A 82 35.88 -27.08 -1.89
CA ILE A 82 37.08 -26.28 -1.68
C ILE A 82 36.66 -25.07 -0.84
N ASN A 83 37.28 -24.89 0.31
CA ASN A 83 36.96 -23.82 1.27
C ASN A 83 35.45 -23.75 1.62
N GLY A 84 34.80 -24.91 1.65
CA GLY A 84 33.37 -25.04 1.96
C GLY A 84 32.42 -24.79 0.81
N ALA A 85 32.88 -24.33 -0.35
CA ALA A 85 32.06 -24.17 -1.57
C ALA A 85 32.09 -25.46 -2.40
N LEU A 86 31.00 -25.69 -3.15
CA LEU A 86 30.78 -26.89 -3.95
C LEU A 86 31.21 -26.65 -5.40
N TYR A 87 32.01 -27.62 -5.90
CA TYR A 87 32.52 -27.62 -7.28
C TYR A 87 32.31 -28.98 -7.95
N SER A 88 32.38 -29.02 -9.29
CA SER A 88 32.58 -30.24 -10.03
C SER A 88 33.86 -30.95 -9.59
N LYS A 89 33.98 -32.25 -9.81
CA LYS A 89 35.12 -33.06 -9.34
C LYS A 89 36.45 -32.58 -9.91
N ASP A 90 36.46 -32.19 -11.18
CA ASP A 90 37.62 -31.61 -11.85
C ASP A 90 37.94 -30.18 -11.37
N GLY A 91 36.99 -29.49 -10.77
CA GLY A 91 37.11 -28.12 -10.26
C GLY A 91 36.95 -27.02 -11.29
N THR A 92 36.46 -27.35 -12.45
CA THR A 92 36.24 -26.37 -13.55
C THR A 92 34.91 -25.62 -13.44
N LEU A 93 33.91 -26.17 -12.72
CA LEU A 93 32.63 -25.59 -12.47
C LEU A 93 32.45 -25.22 -10.97
N LEU A 94 32.22 -23.96 -10.65
CA LEU A 94 31.74 -23.54 -9.33
C LEU A 94 30.22 -23.68 -9.30
N ILE A 95 29.70 -24.61 -8.46
CA ILE A 95 28.28 -24.94 -8.39
C ILE A 95 27.56 -24.08 -7.36
N LYS A 96 28.08 -24.02 -6.10
CA LYS A 96 27.42 -23.26 -5.02
C LYS A 96 28.40 -22.75 -3.97
N CYS A 97 28.35 -21.49 -3.66
CA CYS A 97 28.95 -20.89 -2.48
C CYS A 97 28.00 -21.02 -1.29
N PRO A 98 28.47 -21.31 -0.07
CA PRO A 98 27.60 -21.31 1.11
C PRO A 98 26.97 -19.94 1.35
N SER A 99 25.66 -19.90 1.61
CA SER A 99 24.92 -18.64 1.77
C SER A 99 25.36 -17.82 3.00
N GLU A 100 25.90 -18.47 4.03
CA GLU A 100 26.43 -17.84 5.26
C GLU A 100 27.91 -17.40 5.13
N LYS A 101 28.52 -17.52 3.94
CA LYS A 101 29.90 -17.07 3.71
C LYS A 101 30.04 -15.57 3.95
N THR A 102 31.03 -15.21 4.77
CA THR A 102 31.31 -13.82 5.15
C THR A 102 32.57 -13.28 4.45
N GLY A 103 32.64 -11.94 4.34
CA GLY A 103 33.84 -11.26 3.88
C GLY A 103 34.14 -11.42 2.39
N SER A 104 35.37 -11.66 2.00
CA SER A 104 35.81 -11.83 0.61
C SER A 104 35.78 -13.29 0.15
N PHE A 105 35.57 -13.47 -1.18
CA PHE A 105 35.67 -14.77 -1.82
C PHE A 105 36.47 -14.64 -3.14
N THR A 106 37.50 -15.47 -3.27
CA THR A 106 38.25 -15.60 -4.52
C THR A 106 37.90 -16.92 -5.18
N VAL A 107 37.36 -16.85 -6.41
CA VAL A 107 37.10 -18.05 -7.20
C VAL A 107 38.44 -18.65 -7.64
N PRO A 108 38.67 -19.97 -7.46
CA PRO A 108 39.90 -20.63 -7.89
C PRO A 108 40.21 -20.47 -9.38
N SER A 109 41.47 -20.37 -9.77
CA SER A 109 41.92 -20.23 -11.16
C SER A 109 41.64 -21.45 -12.06
N SER A 110 41.32 -22.62 -11.44
CA SER A 110 40.86 -23.80 -12.18
C SER A 110 39.43 -23.64 -12.77
N VAL A 111 38.62 -22.73 -12.21
CA VAL A 111 37.23 -22.56 -12.60
C VAL A 111 37.13 -21.91 -13.97
N LYS A 112 36.34 -22.50 -14.87
CA LYS A 112 36.03 -22.02 -16.21
C LYS A 112 34.62 -21.47 -16.32
N LYS A 113 33.70 -22.00 -15.48
CA LYS A 113 32.28 -21.62 -15.47
C LYS A 113 31.77 -21.46 -14.04
N ILE A 114 30.87 -20.48 -13.86
CA ILE A 114 30.12 -20.28 -12.62
C ILE A 114 28.65 -20.64 -12.90
N ALA A 115 28.10 -21.57 -12.14
CA ALA A 115 26.76 -22.10 -12.35
C ALA A 115 25.64 -21.11 -11.97
N HIS A 116 24.45 -21.42 -12.41
CA HIS A 116 23.21 -20.74 -12.07
C HIS A 116 23.06 -20.58 -10.55
N SER A 117 22.78 -19.36 -10.08
CA SER A 117 22.57 -19.07 -8.66
C SER A 117 23.74 -19.47 -7.71
N ALA A 118 24.97 -19.56 -8.22
CA ALA A 118 26.12 -20.06 -7.44
C ALA A 118 26.39 -19.26 -6.15
N PHE A 119 26.18 -17.94 -6.15
CA PHE A 119 26.32 -17.06 -4.98
C PHE A 119 24.97 -16.47 -4.54
N MET A 120 23.85 -16.92 -5.11
CA MET A 120 22.54 -16.39 -4.75
C MET A 120 22.31 -16.49 -3.24
N ASP A 121 21.78 -15.39 -2.66
CA ASP A 121 21.49 -15.20 -1.23
C ASP A 121 22.71 -15.27 -0.30
N CYS A 122 23.95 -15.10 -0.82
CA CYS A 122 25.14 -14.92 0.01
C CYS A 122 25.17 -13.49 0.61
N THR A 123 24.21 -13.21 1.51
CA THR A 123 23.92 -11.87 2.02
C THR A 123 25.04 -11.25 2.85
N LYS A 124 26.00 -12.05 3.35
CA LYS A 124 27.12 -11.62 4.19
C LYS A 124 28.44 -11.44 3.41
N LEU A 125 28.44 -11.76 2.11
CA LEU A 125 29.60 -11.62 1.24
C LEU A 125 29.82 -10.15 0.88
N THR A 126 31.08 -9.66 1.00
CA THR A 126 31.38 -8.24 0.77
C THR A 126 32.16 -7.97 -0.51
N SER A 127 32.95 -8.92 -0.99
CA SER A 127 33.65 -8.83 -2.25
C SER A 127 33.90 -10.19 -2.89
N VAL A 128 33.92 -10.22 -4.23
CA VAL A 128 34.27 -11.40 -5.02
C VAL A 128 35.29 -11.07 -6.09
N THR A 129 36.28 -11.95 -6.24
CA THR A 129 37.24 -11.92 -7.36
C THR A 129 36.99 -13.10 -8.26
N ILE A 130 36.64 -12.83 -9.51
CA ILE A 130 36.47 -13.83 -10.56
C ILE A 130 37.75 -13.81 -11.43
N PRO A 131 38.50 -14.94 -11.50
CA PRO A 131 39.74 -15.00 -12.26
C PRO A 131 39.48 -14.98 -13.78
N ASP A 132 40.50 -14.65 -14.53
CA ASP A 132 40.41 -14.57 -15.99
C ASP A 132 40.24 -15.95 -16.67
N SER A 133 40.36 -17.05 -15.93
CA SER A 133 40.01 -18.39 -16.39
C SER A 133 38.50 -18.61 -16.60
N VAL A 134 37.66 -17.80 -15.95
CA VAL A 134 36.19 -17.89 -16.07
C VAL A 134 35.74 -17.16 -17.35
N THR A 135 35.13 -17.90 -18.25
CA THR A 135 34.58 -17.35 -19.51
C THR A 135 33.06 -17.32 -19.54
N VAL A 136 32.41 -18.09 -18.65
CA VAL A 136 30.94 -18.19 -18.58
C VAL A 136 30.45 -18.02 -17.14
N MET A 137 29.42 -17.22 -17.00
CA MET A 137 28.65 -17.04 -15.78
C MET A 137 27.18 -17.24 -16.10
N ASP A 138 26.47 -18.07 -15.34
CA ASP A 138 25.05 -18.32 -15.58
C ASP A 138 24.15 -17.35 -14.81
N ASP A 139 22.81 -17.38 -15.09
CA ASP A 139 21.82 -16.48 -14.51
C ASP A 139 21.81 -16.47 -12.98
N ARG A 140 21.41 -15.34 -12.40
CA ARG A 140 21.20 -15.14 -10.96
C ARG A 140 22.45 -15.40 -10.11
N THR A 141 23.62 -15.38 -10.70
CA THR A 141 24.87 -15.77 -10.01
C THR A 141 25.03 -15.09 -8.65
N PHE A 142 24.83 -13.76 -8.55
CA PHE A 142 24.95 -12.98 -7.29
C PHE A 142 23.62 -12.40 -6.83
N LYS A 143 22.50 -12.96 -7.26
CA LYS A 143 21.17 -12.43 -6.88
C LYS A 143 21.04 -12.35 -5.34
N ASN A 144 20.59 -11.20 -4.83
CA ASN A 144 20.37 -10.90 -3.42
C ASN A 144 21.64 -10.94 -2.54
N CYS A 145 22.83 -10.76 -3.08
CA CYS A 145 24.05 -10.57 -2.27
C CYS A 145 24.05 -9.16 -1.68
N ALA A 146 23.22 -8.90 -0.67
CA ALA A 146 22.90 -7.56 -0.18
C ALA A 146 24.10 -6.74 0.32
N LEU A 147 25.13 -7.38 0.94
CA LEU A 147 26.32 -6.71 1.42
C LEU A 147 27.48 -6.70 0.42
N LEU A 148 27.30 -7.22 -0.81
CA LEU A 148 28.33 -7.27 -1.83
C LEU A 148 28.63 -5.86 -2.36
N LYS A 149 29.83 -5.36 -2.05
CA LYS A 149 30.26 -3.99 -2.40
C LYS A 149 31.05 -3.94 -3.69
N ARG A 150 31.85 -4.96 -3.98
CA ARG A 150 32.76 -4.99 -5.13
C ARG A 150 32.84 -6.36 -5.74
N VAL A 151 32.87 -6.41 -7.07
CA VAL A 151 33.13 -7.64 -7.84
C VAL A 151 34.17 -7.33 -8.92
N ARG A 152 35.30 -8.05 -8.92
CA ARG A 152 36.22 -8.06 -10.05
C ARG A 152 35.75 -9.16 -11.01
N LEU A 153 35.30 -8.76 -12.18
CA LEU A 153 34.90 -9.66 -13.27
C LEU A 153 36.13 -10.17 -14.05
N SER A 154 36.00 -11.36 -14.67
CA SER A 154 36.97 -11.85 -15.64
C SER A 154 36.95 -10.99 -16.90
N ARG A 155 38.12 -10.64 -17.44
CA ARG A 155 38.22 -9.88 -18.71
C ARG A 155 37.82 -10.68 -19.95
N TYR A 156 37.53 -11.98 -19.79
CA TYR A 156 37.11 -12.85 -20.89
C TYR A 156 35.61 -13.22 -20.84
N LEU A 157 34.85 -12.63 -19.93
CA LEU A 157 33.40 -12.77 -19.95
C LEU A 157 32.81 -12.12 -21.21
N THR A 158 31.98 -12.84 -21.93
CA THR A 158 31.32 -12.34 -23.15
C THR A 158 29.93 -11.78 -22.92
N SER A 159 29.33 -12.09 -21.77
CA SER A 159 28.00 -11.59 -21.38
C SER A 159 27.84 -11.48 -19.87
N ILE A 160 26.95 -10.57 -19.45
CA ILE A 160 26.43 -10.51 -18.08
C ILE A 160 25.01 -11.10 -18.13
N PRO A 161 24.76 -12.24 -17.47
CA PRO A 161 23.50 -12.97 -17.60
C PRO A 161 22.35 -12.32 -16.83
N SER A 162 21.16 -12.89 -17.02
CA SER A 162 19.93 -12.37 -16.41
C SER A 162 19.98 -12.40 -14.89
N GLU A 163 19.53 -11.31 -14.26
CA GLU A 163 19.50 -11.13 -12.80
C GLU A 163 20.86 -11.39 -12.10
N ALA A 164 21.98 -11.31 -12.81
CA ALA A 164 23.30 -11.68 -12.28
C ALA A 164 23.65 -10.97 -10.96
N PHE A 165 23.35 -9.67 -10.83
CA PHE A 165 23.58 -8.84 -9.65
C PHE A 165 22.27 -8.25 -9.08
N SER A 166 21.12 -8.81 -9.46
CA SER A 166 19.82 -8.32 -8.98
C SER A 166 19.76 -8.37 -7.46
N GLY A 167 19.42 -7.24 -6.81
CA GLY A 167 19.34 -7.13 -5.36
C GLY A 167 20.70 -7.03 -4.62
N CYS A 168 21.82 -6.78 -5.33
CA CYS A 168 23.10 -6.43 -4.72
C CYS A 168 23.06 -4.97 -4.22
N SER A 169 22.29 -4.72 -3.17
CA SER A 169 21.96 -3.36 -2.72
C SER A 169 23.16 -2.53 -2.23
N SER A 170 24.25 -3.17 -1.84
CA SER A 170 25.49 -2.48 -1.43
C SER A 170 26.54 -2.32 -2.55
N LEU A 171 26.27 -2.79 -3.78
CA LEU A 171 27.21 -2.69 -4.90
C LEU A 171 27.38 -1.22 -5.31
N THR A 172 28.58 -0.65 -5.10
CA THR A 172 28.84 0.78 -5.31
C THR A 172 29.32 1.12 -6.72
N ASP A 173 30.11 0.22 -7.29
CA ASP A 173 30.71 0.33 -8.61
C ASP A 173 30.98 -1.05 -9.21
N ILE A 174 31.01 -1.14 -10.53
CA ILE A 174 31.41 -2.34 -11.26
C ILE A 174 31.97 -1.93 -12.63
N THR A 175 33.10 -2.50 -12.99
CA THR A 175 33.70 -2.34 -14.31
C THR A 175 33.23 -3.49 -15.22
N ILE A 176 32.53 -3.13 -16.30
CA ILE A 176 32.13 -4.09 -17.34
C ILE A 176 33.31 -4.31 -18.30
N PRO A 177 33.80 -5.54 -18.45
CA PRO A 177 34.92 -5.83 -19.36
C PRO A 177 34.60 -5.51 -20.83
N SER A 178 35.61 -5.11 -21.60
CA SER A 178 35.46 -4.81 -23.03
C SER A 178 35.20 -6.05 -23.91
N SER A 179 35.27 -7.25 -23.37
CA SER A 179 34.85 -8.52 -23.99
C SER A 179 33.33 -8.72 -23.96
N VAL A 180 32.61 -8.01 -23.08
CA VAL A 180 31.16 -8.17 -22.93
C VAL A 180 30.42 -7.55 -24.10
N SER A 181 29.67 -8.35 -24.83
CA SER A 181 28.83 -7.93 -25.96
C SER A 181 27.35 -7.78 -25.61
N SER A 182 26.90 -8.41 -24.51
CA SER A 182 25.50 -8.33 -24.07
C SER A 182 25.36 -8.33 -22.55
N ILE A 183 24.33 -7.61 -22.08
CA ILE A 183 23.91 -7.59 -20.67
C ILE A 183 22.41 -7.94 -20.65
N SER A 184 22.06 -9.02 -19.98
CA SER A 184 20.67 -9.53 -20.00
C SER A 184 19.74 -8.76 -19.06
N SER A 185 18.43 -9.07 -19.17
CA SER A 185 17.38 -8.42 -18.39
C SER A 185 17.62 -8.47 -16.89
N LYS A 186 17.35 -7.35 -16.20
CA LYS A 186 17.48 -7.21 -14.73
C LYS A 186 18.86 -7.53 -14.17
N ALA A 187 19.92 -7.51 -14.98
CA ALA A 187 21.25 -7.89 -14.53
C ALA A 187 21.72 -7.10 -13.30
N PHE A 188 21.40 -5.81 -13.20
CA PHE A 188 21.69 -4.91 -12.06
C PHE A 188 20.43 -4.35 -11.39
N TYR A 189 19.29 -5.02 -11.54
CA TYR A 189 18.04 -4.60 -10.94
C TYR A 189 18.18 -4.41 -9.43
N ASN A 190 17.73 -3.26 -8.89
CA ASN A 190 17.77 -2.96 -7.45
C ASN A 190 19.19 -2.94 -6.83
N CYS A 191 20.23 -2.55 -7.61
CA CYS A 191 21.55 -2.24 -7.10
C CYS A 191 21.55 -0.81 -6.53
N GLN A 192 20.93 -0.66 -5.34
CA GLN A 192 20.59 0.65 -4.78
C GLN A 192 21.80 1.57 -4.51
N SER A 193 22.98 1.01 -4.23
CA SER A 193 24.19 1.80 -3.94
C SER A 193 25.03 2.12 -5.17
N LEU A 194 24.66 1.62 -6.37
CA LEU A 194 25.40 1.86 -7.61
C LEU A 194 25.33 3.35 -7.97
N ARG A 195 26.51 3.99 -8.13
CA ARG A 195 26.61 5.45 -8.34
C ARG A 195 26.78 5.84 -9.78
N SER A 196 27.48 5.03 -10.56
CA SER A 196 27.71 5.25 -11.98
C SER A 196 27.85 3.92 -12.72
N ILE A 197 27.53 3.95 -14.00
CA ILE A 197 27.78 2.82 -14.91
C ILE A 197 28.31 3.33 -16.23
N SER A 198 29.30 2.67 -16.78
CA SER A 198 29.81 2.92 -18.12
C SER A 198 29.80 1.60 -18.90
N LEU A 199 29.03 1.58 -19.98
CA LEU A 199 28.98 0.43 -20.88
C LEU A 199 30.09 0.57 -21.92
N PRO A 200 30.97 -0.44 -22.09
CA PRO A 200 31.98 -0.44 -23.13
C PRO A 200 31.31 -0.51 -24.51
N ASP A 201 32.00 0.01 -25.53
CA ASP A 201 31.48 0.05 -26.90
C ASP A 201 31.41 -1.33 -27.58
N SER A 202 31.77 -2.41 -26.86
CA SER A 202 31.50 -3.80 -27.27
C SER A 202 30.04 -4.23 -27.04
N VAL A 203 29.35 -3.60 -26.07
CA VAL A 203 27.97 -3.95 -25.71
C VAL A 203 27.00 -3.46 -26.78
N SER A 204 26.34 -4.40 -27.46
CA SER A 204 25.31 -4.11 -28.46
C SER A 204 23.89 -4.38 -27.96
N LYS A 205 23.73 -5.17 -26.88
CA LYS A 205 22.42 -5.54 -26.35
C LYS A 205 22.40 -5.38 -24.83
N VAL A 206 21.40 -4.64 -24.33
CA VAL A 206 21.10 -4.51 -22.91
C VAL A 206 19.64 -4.91 -22.70
N GLY A 207 19.36 -5.83 -21.78
CA GLY A 207 18.01 -6.31 -21.58
C GLY A 207 17.16 -5.38 -20.72
N SER A 208 15.85 -5.56 -20.80
CA SER A 208 14.84 -4.76 -20.09
C SER A 208 15.09 -4.70 -18.58
N SER A 209 14.82 -3.55 -17.99
CA SER A 209 14.94 -3.29 -16.53
C SER A 209 16.34 -3.53 -15.96
N CYS A 210 17.38 -3.51 -16.79
CA CYS A 210 18.74 -3.88 -16.39
C CYS A 210 19.23 -3.08 -15.18
N PHE A 211 19.01 -1.77 -15.16
CA PHE A 211 19.40 -0.86 -14.07
C PHE A 211 18.18 -0.30 -13.29
N ALA A 212 17.01 -0.89 -13.46
CA ALA A 212 15.82 -0.39 -12.76
C ALA A 212 15.97 -0.47 -11.23
N ASN A 213 15.46 0.53 -10.52
CA ASN A 213 15.59 0.72 -9.07
C ASN A 213 17.04 0.91 -8.55
N CYS A 214 17.97 1.32 -9.40
CA CYS A 214 19.29 1.78 -8.96
C CYS A 214 19.16 3.24 -8.47
N ILE A 215 18.53 3.43 -7.32
CA ILE A 215 18.07 4.73 -6.82
C ILE A 215 19.17 5.78 -6.62
N ASN A 216 20.42 5.37 -6.36
CA ASN A 216 21.56 6.26 -6.20
C ASN A 216 22.42 6.40 -7.46
N LEU A 217 22.00 5.83 -8.61
CA LEU A 217 22.70 5.95 -9.88
C LEU A 217 22.62 7.40 -10.39
N LYS A 218 23.77 8.10 -10.48
CA LYS A 218 23.83 9.51 -10.85
C LYS A 218 24.20 9.73 -12.32
N LYS A 219 24.95 8.82 -12.89
CA LYS A 219 25.50 8.93 -14.24
C LYS A 219 25.52 7.57 -14.93
N ALA A 220 25.09 7.55 -16.20
CA ALA A 220 25.19 6.38 -17.09
C ALA A 220 25.83 6.80 -18.42
N ARG A 221 26.78 6.01 -18.94
CA ARG A 221 27.30 6.13 -20.31
C ARG A 221 26.84 4.89 -21.09
N LEU A 222 26.11 5.11 -22.18
CA LEU A 222 25.66 4.07 -23.08
C LEU A 222 26.79 3.65 -24.04
N SER A 223 26.70 2.43 -24.58
CA SER A 223 27.58 1.96 -25.64
C SER A 223 27.19 2.58 -26.98
N SER A 224 28.18 2.87 -27.83
CA SER A 224 27.95 3.40 -29.17
C SER A 224 27.30 2.40 -30.14
N LYS A 225 27.21 1.12 -29.77
CA LYS A 225 26.56 0.05 -30.55
C LYS A 225 25.11 -0.22 -30.16
N MET A 226 24.58 0.47 -29.17
CA MET A 226 23.16 0.38 -28.81
C MET A 226 22.37 1.28 -29.74
N ASP A 227 21.28 0.79 -30.30
CA ASP A 227 20.29 1.55 -31.08
C ASP A 227 19.05 1.93 -30.26
N ALA A 228 18.83 1.26 -29.12
CA ALA A 228 17.67 1.50 -28.26
C ALA A 228 18.05 1.71 -26.78
N VAL A 229 17.22 2.49 -26.10
CA VAL A 229 17.13 2.51 -24.63
C VAL A 229 15.96 1.62 -24.24
N GLU A 230 16.26 0.44 -23.79
CA GLU A 230 15.32 -0.67 -23.57
C GLU A 230 14.24 -0.38 -22.52
N TYR A 231 13.18 -1.19 -22.58
CA TYR A 231 12.03 -1.10 -21.68
C TYR A 231 12.44 -1.06 -20.20
N SER A 232 12.02 -0.01 -19.50
CA SER A 232 12.32 0.22 -18.09
C SER A 232 13.81 0.21 -17.73
N LEU A 233 14.72 0.49 -18.64
CA LEU A 233 16.17 0.35 -18.43
C LEU A 233 16.65 1.07 -17.17
N PHE A 234 16.24 2.33 -16.96
CA PHE A 234 16.57 3.17 -15.80
C PHE A 234 15.34 3.52 -14.95
N ASN A 235 14.27 2.71 -15.02
CA ASN A 235 13.07 2.98 -14.25
C ASN A 235 13.38 3.10 -12.74
N ASN A 236 12.91 4.17 -12.09
CA ASN A 236 13.17 4.50 -10.68
C ASN A 236 14.66 4.73 -10.34
N CYS A 237 15.50 5.17 -11.28
CA CYS A 237 16.83 5.70 -10.98
C CYS A 237 16.69 7.17 -10.54
N THR A 238 16.19 7.38 -9.32
CA THR A 238 15.74 8.69 -8.84
C THR A 238 16.86 9.75 -8.83
N GLU A 239 18.12 9.34 -8.58
CA GLU A 239 19.28 10.24 -8.57
C GLU A 239 19.95 10.42 -9.94
N LEU A 240 19.44 9.80 -11.02
CA LEU A 240 20.05 9.86 -12.34
C LEU A 240 19.95 11.28 -12.92
N LYS A 241 21.12 11.92 -13.16
CA LYS A 241 21.24 13.31 -13.64
C LYS A 241 21.61 13.39 -15.11
N THR A 242 22.45 12.48 -15.56
CA THR A 242 23.01 12.50 -16.92
C THR A 242 23.11 11.12 -17.52
N VAL A 243 22.74 11.03 -18.80
CA VAL A 243 22.99 9.86 -19.65
C VAL A 243 23.83 10.34 -20.83
N GLU A 244 24.98 9.74 -21.01
CA GLU A 244 25.96 10.13 -22.03
C GLU A 244 25.96 9.15 -23.20
N ASN A 245 26.51 9.62 -24.33
CA ASN A 245 26.65 8.85 -25.56
C ASN A 245 25.31 8.37 -26.14
N THR A 246 24.37 9.30 -26.30
CA THR A 246 22.97 9.03 -26.71
C THR A 246 22.66 9.41 -28.15
N GLY A 247 23.62 10.02 -28.87
CA GLY A 247 23.41 10.59 -30.21
C GLY A 247 23.13 9.59 -31.33
N HIS A 248 23.25 8.29 -31.06
CA HIS A 248 23.02 7.21 -32.04
C HIS A 248 21.71 6.44 -31.76
N ILE A 249 21.03 6.74 -30.66
CA ILE A 249 19.80 6.06 -30.25
C ILE A 249 18.69 6.36 -31.25
N GLU A 250 18.02 5.29 -31.70
CA GLU A 250 16.91 5.32 -32.65
C GLU A 250 15.57 5.11 -31.95
N GLU A 251 15.59 4.44 -30.77
CA GLU A 251 14.37 4.14 -30.01
C GLU A 251 14.58 4.32 -28.50
N ILE A 252 13.59 4.93 -27.83
CA ILE A 252 13.48 4.97 -26.36
C ILE A 252 12.23 4.20 -26.01
N GLU A 253 12.37 3.00 -25.44
CA GLU A 253 11.23 2.16 -25.14
C GLU A 253 10.43 2.63 -23.89
N GLY A 254 9.28 1.97 -23.68
CA GLY A 254 8.37 2.33 -22.59
C GLY A 254 9.03 2.30 -21.20
N ASN A 255 8.67 3.27 -20.35
CA ASN A 255 9.19 3.43 -18.98
C ASN A 255 10.72 3.56 -18.86
N ALA A 256 11.46 3.77 -19.94
CA ALA A 256 12.93 3.75 -19.95
C ALA A 256 13.56 4.62 -18.85
N PHE A 257 13.03 5.83 -18.62
CA PHE A 257 13.46 6.80 -17.61
C PHE A 257 12.35 7.16 -16.61
N ARG A 258 11.31 6.35 -16.50
CA ARG A 258 10.21 6.62 -15.57
C ARG A 258 10.73 6.85 -14.15
N ASN A 259 10.29 7.95 -13.49
CA ASN A 259 10.70 8.34 -12.15
C ASN A 259 12.22 8.66 -12.01
N CYS A 260 12.91 9.04 -13.08
CA CYS A 260 14.23 9.63 -13.01
C CYS A 260 14.07 11.12 -12.66
N ILE A 261 13.69 11.42 -11.42
CA ILE A 261 13.20 12.75 -11.00
C ILE A 261 14.23 13.85 -11.13
N HIS A 262 15.55 13.52 -11.07
CA HIS A 262 16.66 14.45 -11.20
C HIS A 262 17.32 14.47 -12.59
N LEU A 263 16.73 13.78 -13.59
CA LEU A 263 17.24 13.82 -14.98
C LEU A 263 16.98 15.21 -15.57
N LYS A 264 18.08 15.93 -15.86
CA LYS A 264 18.01 17.33 -16.31
C LYS A 264 17.94 17.48 -17.82
N THR A 265 18.70 16.66 -18.52
CA THR A 265 18.80 16.69 -19.97
C THR A 265 18.94 15.29 -20.53
N PHE A 266 18.36 15.08 -21.69
CA PHE A 266 18.61 13.92 -22.52
C PHE A 266 18.75 14.38 -23.97
N SER A 267 19.96 14.25 -24.52
CA SER A 267 20.27 14.68 -25.87
C SER A 267 20.19 13.50 -26.83
N TYR A 268 19.57 13.68 -27.96
CA TYR A 268 19.46 12.68 -29.03
C TYR A 268 19.53 13.35 -30.40
N SER A 269 19.73 12.57 -31.42
CA SER A 269 19.88 13.05 -32.81
C SER A 269 18.60 12.89 -33.63
N ASN A 270 18.66 13.30 -34.88
CA ASN A 270 17.60 13.07 -35.87
C ASN A 270 17.30 11.56 -36.16
N LYS A 271 18.14 10.67 -35.65
CA LYS A 271 17.90 9.22 -35.76
C LYS A 271 16.78 8.70 -34.88
N LEU A 272 16.46 9.44 -33.79
CA LEU A 272 15.40 9.00 -32.87
C LEU A 272 14.05 8.97 -33.59
N ASP A 273 13.53 7.76 -33.81
CA ASP A 273 12.26 7.48 -34.48
C ASP A 273 11.09 7.45 -33.49
N SER A 274 11.28 6.81 -32.33
CA SER A 274 10.19 6.62 -31.37
C SER A 274 10.57 6.89 -29.91
N ILE A 275 9.58 7.37 -29.15
CA ILE A 275 9.64 7.57 -27.68
C ILE A 275 8.44 6.82 -27.08
N GLY A 276 8.70 5.74 -26.35
CA GLY A 276 7.70 4.82 -25.84
C GLY A 276 6.81 5.40 -24.74
N SER A 277 5.76 4.66 -24.42
CA SER A 277 4.79 5.06 -23.39
C SER A 277 5.47 5.25 -22.02
N ALA A 278 5.15 6.37 -21.34
CA ALA A 278 5.70 6.74 -20.03
C ALA A 278 7.24 6.77 -19.96
N ALA A 279 7.94 6.95 -21.10
CA ALA A 279 9.40 6.89 -21.18
C ALA A 279 10.08 7.86 -20.21
N PHE A 280 9.58 9.09 -20.09
CA PHE A 280 10.06 10.15 -19.18
C PHE A 280 9.01 10.53 -18.13
N LEU A 281 8.08 9.63 -17.79
CA LEU A 281 7.06 9.87 -16.78
C LEU A 281 7.71 10.26 -15.44
N ASN A 282 7.33 11.42 -14.87
CA ASN A 282 7.87 11.97 -13.62
C ASN A 282 9.37 12.29 -13.65
N CYS A 283 9.93 12.70 -14.79
CA CYS A 283 11.27 13.31 -14.87
C CYS A 283 11.16 14.79 -14.52
N LEU A 284 10.98 15.11 -13.24
CA LEU A 284 10.54 16.44 -12.76
C LEU A 284 11.52 17.57 -13.07
N GLU A 285 12.83 17.29 -13.13
CA GLU A 285 13.86 18.29 -13.45
C GLU A 285 14.22 18.35 -14.94
N LEU A 286 13.53 17.58 -15.80
CA LEU A 286 13.81 17.59 -17.24
C LEU A 286 13.48 18.97 -17.81
N GLY A 287 14.50 19.61 -18.40
CA GLY A 287 14.40 20.96 -18.93
C GLY A 287 13.66 21.01 -20.27
N THR A 288 14.24 21.68 -21.25
CA THR A 288 13.68 21.73 -22.62
C THR A 288 13.82 20.37 -23.30
N VAL A 289 12.70 19.86 -23.83
CA VAL A 289 12.65 18.67 -24.68
C VAL A 289 12.55 19.14 -26.14
N THR A 290 13.53 18.75 -26.95
CA THR A 290 13.53 19.06 -28.38
C THR A 290 13.07 17.82 -29.16
N ILE A 291 11.92 17.88 -29.82
CA ILE A 291 11.45 16.81 -30.71
C ILE A 291 12.07 17.02 -32.09
N MET A 292 12.92 16.09 -32.49
CA MET A 292 13.69 16.19 -33.72
C MET A 292 12.87 15.84 -34.95
N LYS A 293 13.37 16.17 -36.14
CA LYS A 293 12.74 15.86 -37.42
C LYS A 293 12.41 14.38 -37.59
N GLY A 294 13.28 13.48 -37.12
CA GLY A 294 13.12 12.02 -37.27
C GLY A 294 12.02 11.40 -36.44
N THR A 295 11.62 12.04 -35.32
CA THR A 295 10.69 11.44 -34.36
C THR A 295 9.28 11.32 -34.96
N ARG A 296 8.82 10.08 -35.14
CA ARG A 296 7.53 9.73 -35.75
C ARG A 296 6.46 9.35 -34.72
N ASP A 297 6.87 8.73 -33.59
CA ASP A 297 5.93 8.29 -32.56
C ASP A 297 6.32 8.74 -31.17
N ILE A 298 5.33 9.24 -30.43
CA ILE A 298 5.43 9.60 -28.99
C ILE A 298 4.30 8.91 -28.28
N GLY A 299 4.66 7.90 -27.49
CA GLY A 299 3.73 7.03 -26.78
C GLY A 299 2.93 7.76 -25.68
N TYR A 300 1.90 7.10 -25.21
CA TYR A 300 1.00 7.60 -24.19
C TYR A 300 1.76 7.96 -22.89
N ASN A 301 1.54 9.18 -22.37
CA ASN A 301 2.21 9.69 -21.15
C ASN A 301 3.74 9.77 -21.24
N ALA A 302 4.32 9.77 -22.41
CA ALA A 302 5.78 9.77 -22.57
C ALA A 302 6.48 10.83 -21.71
N PHE A 303 5.90 12.03 -21.58
CA PHE A 303 6.44 13.17 -20.84
C PHE A 303 5.52 13.65 -19.69
N ASN A 304 4.57 12.85 -19.26
CA ASN A 304 3.70 13.27 -18.15
C ASN A 304 4.53 13.44 -16.87
N GLY A 305 4.39 14.58 -16.22
CA GLY A 305 5.23 14.92 -15.07
C GLY A 305 6.68 15.30 -15.46
N ALA A 306 6.93 15.69 -16.72
CA ALA A 306 8.26 16.05 -17.22
C ALA A 306 8.22 17.32 -18.05
N ALA A 307 9.39 17.85 -18.34
CA ALA A 307 9.67 18.99 -19.21
C ALA A 307 9.15 20.36 -18.73
N SER A 308 10.03 21.36 -18.87
CA SER A 308 9.69 22.76 -18.67
C SER A 308 9.27 23.45 -19.97
N LYS A 309 9.63 22.87 -21.13
CA LYS A 309 9.32 23.40 -22.45
C LYS A 309 9.50 22.33 -23.51
N PHE A 310 8.66 22.36 -24.54
CA PHE A 310 8.80 21.58 -25.77
C PHE A 310 9.18 22.49 -26.94
N ILE A 311 10.17 22.04 -27.73
CA ILE A 311 10.53 22.61 -29.01
C ILE A 311 10.47 21.48 -30.04
N VAL A 312 9.72 21.68 -31.09
CA VAL A 312 9.62 20.71 -32.20
C VAL A 312 10.32 21.30 -33.42
N ASP A 313 11.16 20.49 -34.07
CA ASP A 313 11.80 20.84 -35.33
C ASP A 313 10.73 21.21 -36.38
N SER A 314 10.88 22.33 -37.03
CA SER A 314 9.90 22.82 -38.01
C SER A 314 9.67 21.90 -39.21
N SER A 315 10.57 20.96 -39.45
CA SER A 315 10.45 19.92 -40.49
C SER A 315 9.90 18.61 -39.95
N ASN A 316 9.49 18.53 -38.69
CA ASN A 316 8.87 17.31 -38.16
C ASN A 316 7.46 17.12 -38.78
N PRO A 317 7.16 15.96 -39.41
CA PRO A 317 5.89 15.76 -40.11
C PRO A 317 4.71 15.40 -39.18
N ASN A 318 4.95 15.06 -37.90
CA ASN A 318 3.94 14.50 -37.01
C ASN A 318 3.57 15.41 -35.83
N TYR A 319 4.49 16.31 -35.46
CA TYR A 319 4.36 17.13 -34.26
C TYR A 319 4.68 18.59 -34.53
N SER A 320 4.15 19.44 -33.71
CA SER A 320 4.46 20.88 -33.68
C SER A 320 4.55 21.38 -32.24
N SER A 321 5.09 22.58 -32.03
CA SER A 321 5.07 23.22 -30.71
C SER A 321 4.65 24.67 -30.83
N ARG A 322 3.80 25.13 -29.89
CA ARG A 322 3.43 26.54 -29.70
C ARG A 322 3.47 26.87 -28.19
N ASN A 323 4.01 27.99 -27.84
CA ASN A 323 4.14 28.43 -26.45
C ASN A 323 4.81 27.39 -25.54
N GLY A 324 5.71 26.58 -26.08
CA GLY A 324 6.37 25.49 -25.33
C GLY A 324 5.52 24.27 -25.08
N MET A 325 4.33 24.17 -25.67
CA MET A 325 3.44 23.00 -25.58
C MET A 325 3.68 22.05 -26.75
N LEU A 326 3.57 20.75 -26.52
CA LEU A 326 3.65 19.71 -27.55
C LEU A 326 2.27 19.49 -28.15
N LEU A 327 2.18 19.61 -29.47
CA LEU A 327 0.96 19.48 -30.26
C LEU A 327 1.14 18.44 -31.37
N ASN A 328 0.05 17.93 -31.93
CA ASN A 328 0.12 17.20 -33.19
C ASN A 328 0.54 18.14 -34.35
N GLU A 329 0.83 17.57 -35.52
CA GLU A 329 1.27 18.28 -36.72
C GLU A 329 0.37 19.49 -37.01
N LYS A 330 -0.94 19.32 -37.07
CA LYS A 330 -1.91 20.38 -37.39
C LYS A 330 -2.06 21.43 -36.26
N GLY A 331 -1.53 21.19 -35.08
CA GLY A 331 -1.69 22.05 -33.92
C GLY A 331 -3.10 22.04 -33.31
N GLU A 332 -3.92 21.03 -33.65
CA GLU A 332 -5.32 20.90 -33.23
C GLU A 332 -5.45 20.07 -31.93
N THR A 333 -4.44 19.26 -31.60
CA THR A 333 -4.44 18.42 -30.38
C THR A 333 -3.30 18.81 -29.47
N LEU A 334 -3.60 19.22 -28.24
CA LEU A 334 -2.61 19.36 -27.18
C LEU A 334 -2.26 17.98 -26.64
N ILE A 335 -1.02 17.55 -26.90
CA ILE A 335 -0.49 16.24 -26.44
C ILE A 335 0.05 16.37 -25.02
N GLN A 336 0.86 17.42 -24.75
CA GLN A 336 1.45 17.65 -23.43
C GLN A 336 1.70 19.16 -23.21
N ALA A 337 1.20 19.68 -22.10
CA ALA A 337 1.59 21.00 -21.58
C ALA A 337 2.89 20.91 -20.76
N PRO A 338 3.73 21.97 -20.72
CA PRO A 338 4.92 22.01 -19.88
C PRO A 338 4.50 22.16 -18.40
N ILE A 339 4.62 21.12 -17.63
CA ILE A 339 4.08 21.06 -16.26
C ILE A 339 4.81 21.95 -15.25
N ASN A 340 6.09 22.22 -15.47
CA ASN A 340 6.92 23.10 -14.61
C ASN A 340 6.69 24.60 -14.87
N MET A 341 5.82 24.93 -15.82
CA MET A 341 5.40 26.30 -16.07
C MET A 341 4.58 26.82 -14.88
N SER A 342 4.94 27.97 -14.34
CA SER A 342 4.15 28.71 -13.34
C SER A 342 3.35 29.82 -14.02
N GLY A 343 2.30 30.28 -13.35
CA GLY A 343 1.47 31.36 -13.87
C GLY A 343 0.30 30.85 -14.70
N ASP A 344 -0.11 31.65 -15.67
CA ASP A 344 -1.31 31.40 -16.47
C ASP A 344 -0.97 30.52 -17.68
N LEU A 345 -1.73 29.47 -17.90
CA LEU A 345 -1.62 28.60 -19.05
C LEU A 345 -2.72 28.96 -20.07
N ASP A 346 -2.31 29.66 -21.14
CA ASP A 346 -3.16 29.91 -22.28
C ASP A 346 -2.90 28.88 -23.37
N ILE A 347 -3.81 27.93 -23.50
CA ILE A 347 -3.74 26.90 -24.54
C ILE A 347 -3.94 27.59 -25.91
N PRO A 348 -3.09 27.32 -26.92
CA PRO A 348 -3.13 28.01 -28.19
C PRO A 348 -4.49 27.94 -28.90
N LYS A 349 -4.89 29.04 -29.51
CA LYS A 349 -6.06 29.05 -30.41
C LYS A 349 -5.87 28.03 -31.51
N GLY A 350 -6.97 27.38 -31.92
CA GLY A 350 -6.96 26.29 -32.90
C GLY A 350 -6.80 24.89 -32.30
N VAL A 351 -6.46 24.76 -31.01
CA VAL A 351 -6.56 23.48 -30.30
C VAL A 351 -8.03 23.16 -30.07
N VAL A 352 -8.48 22.00 -30.57
CA VAL A 352 -9.86 21.49 -30.43
C VAL A 352 -9.94 20.23 -29.56
N ARG A 353 -8.78 19.63 -29.27
CA ARG A 353 -8.67 18.42 -28.43
C ARG A 353 -7.53 18.56 -27.40
N ILE A 354 -7.78 18.13 -26.19
CA ILE A 354 -6.79 18.06 -25.12
C ILE A 354 -6.64 16.60 -24.73
N ALA A 355 -5.45 16.02 -24.86
CA ALA A 355 -5.17 14.64 -24.50
C ALA A 355 -5.42 14.39 -23.01
N SER A 356 -5.76 13.16 -22.63
CA SER A 356 -6.27 12.82 -21.29
C SER A 356 -5.38 13.29 -20.13
N ASN A 357 -4.06 13.25 -20.30
CA ASN A 357 -3.10 13.64 -19.24
C ASN A 357 -2.27 14.88 -19.61
N ALA A 358 -2.66 15.60 -20.65
CA ALA A 358 -1.90 16.75 -21.17
C ALA A 358 -1.67 17.86 -20.13
N LEU A 359 -2.56 18.01 -19.15
CA LEU A 359 -2.52 19.03 -18.09
C LEU A 359 -2.15 18.46 -16.71
N THR A 360 -2.15 17.14 -16.55
CA THR A 360 -1.98 16.45 -15.26
C THR A 360 -0.65 16.82 -14.58
N GLY A 361 -0.70 17.18 -13.30
CA GLY A 361 0.48 17.53 -12.51
C GLY A 361 1.04 18.94 -12.76
N GLY A 362 0.34 19.76 -13.57
CA GLY A 362 0.80 21.10 -13.91
C GLY A 362 0.80 22.07 -12.74
N HIS A 363 1.82 22.93 -12.67
CA HIS A 363 1.96 23.94 -11.61
C HIS A 363 1.29 25.28 -11.94
N PHE A 364 0.39 25.30 -12.90
CA PHE A 364 -0.34 26.48 -13.36
C PHE A 364 -1.16 27.14 -12.26
N SER A 365 -1.25 28.48 -12.29
CA SER A 365 -2.17 29.23 -11.42
C SER A 365 -3.55 29.42 -12.06
N SER A 366 -3.62 29.52 -13.38
CA SER A 366 -4.89 29.49 -14.13
C SER A 366 -4.74 28.74 -15.45
N ILE A 367 -5.87 28.28 -15.99
CA ILE A 367 -5.92 27.60 -17.29
C ILE A 367 -7.06 28.22 -18.12
N THR A 368 -6.72 28.69 -19.33
CA THR A 368 -7.70 29.11 -20.32
C THR A 368 -7.83 28.06 -21.42
N ILE A 369 -9.01 27.47 -21.54
CA ILE A 369 -9.35 26.49 -22.57
C ILE A 369 -9.83 27.25 -23.81
N PRO A 370 -9.27 27.02 -25.00
CA PRO A 370 -9.61 27.78 -26.19
C PRO A 370 -10.97 27.38 -26.79
N GLU A 371 -11.53 28.29 -27.59
CA GLU A 371 -12.68 27.98 -28.42
C GLU A 371 -12.37 26.87 -29.42
N GLY A 372 -13.36 26.02 -29.67
CA GLY A 372 -13.22 24.78 -30.46
C GLY A 372 -13.11 23.51 -29.60
N VAL A 373 -12.69 23.60 -28.35
CA VAL A 373 -12.74 22.46 -27.41
C VAL A 373 -14.18 22.20 -27.01
N THR A 374 -14.69 21.01 -27.36
CA THR A 374 -16.10 20.63 -27.12
C THR A 374 -16.28 19.59 -26.02
N TRP A 375 -15.20 18.93 -25.61
CA TRP A 375 -15.24 17.83 -24.63
C TRP A 375 -14.07 17.91 -23.64
N MET A 376 -14.37 17.78 -22.36
CA MET A 376 -13.39 17.69 -21.30
C MET A 376 -13.85 16.75 -20.17
N ARG A 377 -12.91 16.34 -19.32
CA ARG A 377 -13.22 15.54 -18.11
C ARG A 377 -12.42 16.04 -16.91
N MET A 378 -12.97 15.76 -15.71
CA MET A 378 -12.45 16.25 -14.44
C MET A 378 -11.00 15.82 -14.18
N ASN A 379 -10.64 14.56 -14.44
CA ASN A 379 -9.32 14.03 -14.14
C ASN A 379 -8.17 14.63 -14.97
N GLN A 380 -8.46 15.40 -16.04
CA GLN A 380 -7.43 16.13 -16.78
C GLN A 380 -6.73 17.18 -15.91
N PHE A 381 -7.35 17.62 -14.82
CA PHE A 381 -6.77 18.56 -13.85
C PHE A 381 -6.12 17.85 -12.63
N GLN A 382 -5.96 16.54 -12.67
CA GLN A 382 -5.36 15.81 -11.56
C GLN A 382 -3.93 16.29 -11.28
N GLY A 383 -3.61 16.56 -9.99
CA GLY A 383 -2.30 17.04 -9.58
C GLY A 383 -2.00 18.51 -9.90
N CYS A 384 -2.97 19.28 -10.45
CA CYS A 384 -2.81 20.74 -10.65
C CYS A 384 -3.05 21.48 -9.33
N ASP A 385 -2.21 21.22 -8.32
CA ASP A 385 -2.44 21.67 -6.94
C ASP A 385 -2.38 23.18 -6.74
N ASN A 386 -1.71 23.91 -7.64
CA ASN A 386 -1.57 25.38 -7.58
C ASN A 386 -2.71 26.14 -8.28
N LEU A 387 -3.62 25.39 -8.96
CA LEU A 387 -4.65 25.97 -9.81
C LEU A 387 -5.67 26.75 -8.99
N LYS A 388 -5.88 28.03 -9.34
CA LYS A 388 -6.81 28.97 -8.71
C LYS A 388 -8.05 29.22 -9.56
N SER A 389 -7.91 29.22 -10.90
CA SER A 389 -9.02 29.42 -11.80
C SER A 389 -8.96 28.58 -13.07
N ILE A 390 -10.14 28.24 -13.62
CA ILE A 390 -10.28 27.60 -14.93
C ILE A 390 -11.29 28.39 -15.75
N HIS A 391 -10.93 28.69 -17.01
CA HIS A 391 -11.78 29.38 -17.98
C HIS A 391 -12.18 28.41 -19.09
N PHE A 392 -13.47 28.10 -19.18
CA PHE A 392 -14.03 27.21 -20.18
C PHE A 392 -14.66 28.03 -21.33
N PRO A 393 -14.55 27.56 -22.60
CA PRO A 393 -15.04 28.26 -23.78
C PRO A 393 -16.55 28.10 -23.96
N ALA A 394 -17.11 28.92 -24.85
CA ALA A 394 -18.51 28.79 -25.27
C ALA A 394 -18.77 27.50 -26.06
N SER A 395 -17.76 26.98 -26.74
CA SER A 395 -17.82 25.74 -27.51
C SER A 395 -17.93 24.44 -26.68
N LEU A 396 -17.67 24.48 -25.36
CA LEU A 396 -17.71 23.28 -24.52
C LEU A 396 -19.14 22.69 -24.48
N LYS A 397 -19.29 21.45 -24.98
CA LYS A 397 -20.59 20.73 -25.03
C LYS A 397 -20.70 19.69 -23.91
N THR A 398 -19.59 19.05 -23.53
CA THR A 398 -19.58 17.93 -22.57
C THR A 398 -18.47 18.11 -21.58
N PHE A 399 -18.81 18.02 -20.29
CA PHE A 399 -17.86 17.92 -19.18
C PHE A 399 -18.16 16.65 -18.37
N VAL A 400 -17.24 15.69 -18.41
CA VAL A 400 -17.44 14.37 -17.81
C VAL A 400 -16.90 14.34 -16.39
N TYR A 401 -17.72 13.87 -15.46
CA TYR A 401 -17.40 13.65 -14.07
C TYR A 401 -17.86 12.23 -13.67
N TYR A 402 -16.92 11.36 -13.30
CA TYR A 402 -17.27 10.06 -12.74
C TYR A 402 -17.26 10.07 -11.20
N SER A 403 -18.06 9.19 -10.58
CA SER A 403 -17.99 8.97 -9.13
C SER A 403 -16.59 8.47 -8.77
N GLY A 404 -15.85 9.22 -7.97
CA GLY A 404 -14.43 8.97 -7.68
C GLY A 404 -13.45 9.99 -8.28
N ASP A 405 -13.86 10.74 -9.32
CA ASP A 405 -13.05 11.81 -9.92
C ASP A 405 -13.02 13.10 -9.07
N ALA A 406 -13.55 13.09 -7.85
CA ALA A 406 -13.57 14.27 -6.98
C ALA A 406 -12.14 14.68 -6.61
N LEU A 407 -11.59 15.64 -7.37
CA LEU A 407 -10.26 16.19 -7.14
C LEU A 407 -10.27 17.19 -5.98
N ASN A 408 -9.31 17.07 -5.09
CA ASN A 408 -9.08 18.04 -4.03
C ASN A 408 -8.11 19.14 -4.50
N LEU A 409 -8.55 19.95 -5.48
CA LEU A 409 -7.79 21.10 -5.99
C LEU A 409 -7.84 22.24 -4.95
N LYS A 410 -6.94 22.16 -3.95
CA LYS A 410 -6.98 22.96 -2.72
C LYS A 410 -7.01 24.46 -2.91
N HIS A 411 -6.52 24.95 -4.04
CA HIS A 411 -6.41 26.38 -4.34
C HIS A 411 -7.40 26.84 -5.39
N LEU A 412 -8.11 25.92 -6.08
CA LEU A 412 -9.12 26.26 -7.08
C LEU A 412 -10.32 26.92 -6.40
N ASP A 413 -10.50 28.22 -6.62
CA ASP A 413 -11.56 29.00 -6.01
C ASP A 413 -12.61 29.49 -7.00
N ARG A 414 -12.28 29.50 -8.31
CA ARG A 414 -13.16 30.01 -9.33
C ARG A 414 -13.11 29.22 -10.64
N ILE A 415 -14.31 28.98 -11.17
CA ILE A 415 -14.53 28.45 -12.52
C ILE A 415 -15.36 29.48 -13.30
N VAL A 416 -14.90 29.80 -14.50
CA VAL A 416 -15.54 30.73 -15.40
C VAL A 416 -15.95 30.00 -16.67
N VAL A 417 -17.19 30.10 -17.07
CA VAL A 417 -17.70 29.62 -18.35
C VAL A 417 -18.01 30.84 -19.23
N ALA A 418 -17.52 30.83 -20.46
CA ALA A 418 -17.72 31.92 -21.41
C ALA A 418 -19.21 32.18 -21.65
N LYS A 419 -19.57 33.46 -21.76
CA LYS A 419 -20.93 33.89 -22.08
C LYS A 419 -21.37 33.29 -23.42
N GLY A 420 -22.60 32.76 -23.47
CA GLY A 420 -23.12 32.12 -24.66
C GLY A 420 -22.91 30.62 -24.77
N ASN A 421 -22.27 29.99 -23.80
CA ASN A 421 -22.21 28.52 -23.76
C ASN A 421 -23.64 27.95 -23.58
N PRO A 422 -24.13 27.05 -24.50
CA PRO A 422 -25.50 26.57 -24.47
C PRO A 422 -25.75 25.49 -23.40
N ASN A 423 -24.70 24.85 -22.89
CA ASN A 423 -24.83 23.69 -22.00
C ASN A 423 -24.50 24.02 -20.55
N PHE A 424 -23.70 25.05 -20.32
CA PHE A 424 -23.16 25.38 -18.99
C PHE A 424 -23.16 26.89 -18.76
N TYR A 425 -23.25 27.27 -17.48
CA TYR A 425 -22.92 28.63 -17.05
C TYR A 425 -22.17 28.60 -15.74
N SER A 426 -21.53 29.69 -15.37
CA SER A 426 -20.90 29.86 -14.07
C SER A 426 -21.56 30.98 -13.28
N GLN A 427 -21.83 30.72 -11.99
CA GLN A 427 -22.28 31.70 -11.02
C GLN A 427 -21.48 31.56 -9.75
N ASP A 428 -21.02 32.67 -9.18
CA ASP A 428 -20.15 32.69 -7.97
C ASP A 428 -18.94 31.77 -8.07
N GLY A 429 -18.37 31.60 -9.28
CA GLY A 429 -17.21 30.74 -9.54
C GLY A 429 -17.52 29.24 -9.54
N VAL A 430 -18.76 28.83 -9.54
CA VAL A 430 -19.23 27.43 -9.63
C VAL A 430 -19.86 27.20 -10.99
N MET A 431 -19.55 26.05 -11.63
CA MET A 431 -20.12 25.67 -12.92
C MET A 431 -21.38 24.84 -12.74
N TYR A 432 -22.42 25.22 -13.44
CA TYR A 432 -23.74 24.58 -13.46
C TYR A 432 -24.14 24.13 -14.87
N SER A 433 -25.11 23.21 -14.96
CA SER A 433 -25.84 22.97 -16.19
C SER A 433 -26.63 24.24 -16.61
N SER A 434 -26.91 24.42 -17.90
CA SER A 434 -27.57 25.63 -18.42
C SER A 434 -28.93 25.91 -17.80
N ASP A 435 -29.65 24.88 -17.35
CA ASP A 435 -30.92 24.96 -16.62
C ASP A 435 -30.74 25.20 -15.10
N GLY A 436 -29.54 25.24 -14.60
CA GLY A 436 -29.22 25.42 -13.18
C GLY A 436 -29.60 24.27 -12.27
N VAL A 437 -29.93 23.10 -12.84
CA VAL A 437 -30.42 21.93 -12.11
C VAL A 437 -29.25 21.16 -11.44
N TYR A 438 -28.09 21.13 -12.08
CA TYR A 438 -26.94 20.35 -11.66
C TYR A 438 -25.74 21.24 -11.33
N VAL A 439 -25.09 21.00 -10.18
CA VAL A 439 -23.70 21.44 -9.98
C VAL A 439 -22.83 20.53 -10.84
N ILE A 440 -22.14 21.08 -11.82
CA ILE A 440 -21.24 20.33 -12.72
C ILE A 440 -19.84 20.25 -12.15
N PHE A 441 -19.28 21.43 -11.76
CA PHE A 441 -17.94 21.49 -11.16
C PHE A 441 -17.91 22.53 -10.05
N PHE A 442 -17.58 22.07 -8.83
CA PHE A 442 -17.42 22.91 -7.64
C PHE A 442 -15.94 23.09 -7.32
N PRO A 443 -15.42 24.32 -7.20
CA PRO A 443 -14.02 24.57 -6.89
C PRO A 443 -13.71 24.24 -5.42
N SER A 444 -12.83 23.27 -5.17
CA SER A 444 -12.55 22.75 -3.82
C SER A 444 -11.85 23.78 -2.90
N GLY A 445 -11.18 24.78 -3.49
CA GLY A 445 -10.54 25.88 -2.76
C GLY A 445 -11.50 26.98 -2.29
N LYS A 446 -12.74 26.98 -2.79
CA LYS A 446 -13.73 28.02 -2.47
C LYS A 446 -14.01 28.08 -0.97
N THR A 447 -13.90 29.28 -0.41
CA THR A 447 -14.07 29.57 1.03
C THR A 447 -15.29 30.45 1.29
N GLY A 448 -15.58 30.76 2.55
CA GLY A 448 -16.65 31.68 2.95
C GLY A 448 -18.04 31.04 2.91
N ALA A 449 -19.07 31.91 2.86
CA ALA A 449 -20.45 31.51 2.74
C ALA A 449 -20.80 31.26 1.28
N PHE A 450 -21.58 30.23 1.02
CA PHE A 450 -22.04 29.88 -0.32
C PHE A 450 -23.57 29.72 -0.33
N ARG A 451 -24.20 30.28 -1.37
CA ARG A 451 -25.63 30.15 -1.59
C ARG A 451 -25.90 29.30 -2.83
N LEU A 452 -26.49 28.13 -2.61
CA LEU A 452 -26.90 27.24 -3.69
C LEU A 452 -28.12 27.83 -4.44
N PRO A 453 -28.13 27.83 -5.78
CA PRO A 453 -29.30 28.23 -6.55
C PRO A 453 -30.56 27.42 -6.17
N GLN A 454 -31.72 28.08 -6.14
CA GLN A 454 -32.99 27.42 -5.77
C GLN A 454 -33.42 26.35 -6.78
N THR A 455 -32.99 26.46 -8.04
CA THR A 455 -33.26 25.53 -9.14
C THR A 455 -32.46 24.23 -9.02
N CYS A 456 -31.37 24.26 -8.26
CA CYS A 456 -30.48 23.11 -8.13
C CYS A 456 -31.22 21.92 -7.51
N LYS A 457 -31.20 20.76 -8.22
CA LYS A 457 -31.83 19.49 -7.77
C LYS A 457 -30.82 18.52 -7.21
N THR A 458 -29.56 18.57 -7.67
CA THR A 458 -28.52 17.65 -7.17
C THR A 458 -27.14 18.29 -7.22
N ILE A 459 -26.34 17.97 -6.20
CA ILE A 459 -24.94 18.37 -6.09
C ILE A 459 -23.99 17.18 -6.23
N GLY A 460 -24.49 15.93 -6.09
CA GLY A 460 -23.67 14.73 -6.09
C GLY A 460 -22.50 14.81 -5.11
N ASP A 461 -21.37 14.19 -5.44
CA ASP A 461 -20.12 14.27 -4.67
C ASP A 461 -19.26 15.49 -5.02
N ARG A 462 -19.72 16.38 -5.90
CA ARG A 462 -18.95 17.48 -6.44
C ARG A 462 -18.52 18.52 -5.40
N MET A 463 -19.27 18.62 -4.29
CA MET A 463 -18.95 19.51 -3.17
C MET A 463 -18.24 18.81 -1.99
N ARG A 464 -17.75 17.58 -2.15
CA ARG A 464 -17.14 16.77 -1.07
C ARG A 464 -15.97 17.50 -0.39
N TYR A 465 -15.05 18.06 -1.17
CA TYR A 465 -13.84 18.70 -0.65
C TYR A 465 -13.96 20.22 -0.46
N ASN A 466 -15.21 20.74 -0.29
CA ASN A 466 -15.43 22.17 -0.10
C ASN A 466 -14.70 22.72 1.15
N ARG A 467 -14.36 24.02 1.11
CA ARG A 467 -13.76 24.76 2.23
C ARG A 467 -14.66 25.85 2.79
N LEU A 468 -15.94 25.72 2.55
CA LEU A 468 -16.95 26.66 2.94
C LEU A 468 -17.07 26.78 4.47
N SER A 469 -17.46 27.95 4.94
CA SER A 469 -17.88 28.20 6.33
C SER A 469 -19.37 27.93 6.54
N SER A 470 -20.16 28.16 5.50
CA SER A 470 -21.62 27.90 5.52
C SER A 470 -22.15 27.63 4.13
N ILE A 471 -23.24 26.88 4.07
CA ILE A 471 -24.00 26.61 2.85
C ILE A 471 -25.46 26.97 3.14
N SER A 472 -26.06 27.78 2.25
CA SER A 472 -27.47 28.16 2.33
C SER A 472 -28.17 27.89 1.01
N VAL A 473 -29.50 27.77 1.08
CA VAL A 473 -30.38 27.69 -0.06
C VAL A 473 -31.66 28.51 0.22
N SER A 474 -32.30 28.99 -0.82
CA SER A 474 -33.57 29.69 -0.68
C SER A 474 -34.65 28.83 0.00
N SER A 475 -35.46 29.41 0.87
CA SER A 475 -36.65 28.73 1.45
C SER A 475 -37.64 28.23 0.39
N LYS A 476 -37.59 28.81 -0.82
CA LYS A 476 -38.40 28.38 -1.97
C LYS A 476 -37.83 27.17 -2.71
N SER A 477 -36.65 26.64 -2.31
CA SER A 477 -36.09 25.44 -2.93
C SER A 477 -36.97 24.23 -2.63
N LYS A 478 -37.29 23.45 -3.67
CA LYS A 478 -38.08 22.21 -3.57
C LYS A 478 -37.24 21.00 -3.24
N TYR A 479 -35.91 21.09 -3.35
CA TYR A 479 -34.99 19.94 -3.31
C TYR A 479 -34.11 19.93 -2.09
N PHE A 480 -33.77 21.08 -1.56
CA PHE A 480 -32.88 21.23 -0.41
C PHE A 480 -33.47 22.23 0.60
N SER A 481 -33.03 22.05 1.83
CA SER A 481 -33.19 23.01 2.91
C SER A 481 -31.83 23.31 3.57
N SER A 482 -31.72 24.41 4.27
CA SER A 482 -30.49 24.76 5.01
C SER A 482 -30.80 25.27 6.40
N THR A 483 -30.06 24.80 7.38
CA THR A 483 -30.13 25.24 8.79
C THR A 483 -28.76 25.28 9.38
N GLY A 484 -28.43 26.36 10.10
CA GLY A 484 -27.12 26.51 10.75
C GLY A 484 -25.94 26.46 9.77
N GLY A 485 -26.16 26.83 8.49
CA GLY A 485 -25.15 26.81 7.44
C GLY A 485 -24.82 25.43 6.91
N VAL A 486 -25.65 24.42 7.14
CA VAL A 486 -25.51 23.05 6.62
C VAL A 486 -26.66 22.75 5.66
N LEU A 487 -26.37 22.04 4.57
CA LEU A 487 -27.37 21.69 3.55
C LEU A 487 -27.97 20.32 3.84
N TYR A 488 -29.28 20.24 3.77
CA TYR A 488 -30.09 19.03 3.99
C TYR A 488 -30.96 18.71 2.77
N ASP A 489 -31.52 17.51 2.73
CA ASP A 489 -32.63 17.17 1.86
C ASP A 489 -33.81 18.14 2.10
N SER A 490 -34.78 18.16 1.20
CA SER A 490 -35.94 19.07 1.30
C SER A 490 -36.74 18.93 2.60
N LYS A 491 -36.73 17.74 3.20
CA LYS A 491 -37.43 17.41 4.46
C LYS A 491 -36.58 17.69 5.71
N GLY A 492 -35.34 18.15 5.57
CA GLY A 492 -34.41 18.39 6.69
C GLY A 492 -34.00 17.14 7.48
N LYS A 493 -34.17 15.95 6.88
CA LYS A 493 -33.94 14.67 7.58
C LYS A 493 -32.55 14.10 7.37
N GLN A 494 -31.88 14.46 6.29
CA GLN A 494 -30.57 13.95 5.92
C GLN A 494 -29.59 15.09 5.61
N ILE A 495 -28.37 15.01 6.10
CA ILE A 495 -27.27 15.91 5.70
C ILE A 495 -26.88 15.54 4.27
N VAL A 496 -26.93 16.51 3.37
CA VAL A 496 -26.55 16.37 1.96
C VAL A 496 -25.16 16.94 1.68
N CYS A 497 -24.84 18.10 2.29
CA CYS A 497 -23.51 18.67 2.23
C CYS A 497 -23.17 19.43 3.50
N PHE A 498 -21.94 19.26 3.96
CA PHE A 498 -21.42 19.88 5.16
C PHE A 498 -20.27 20.84 4.82
N PRO A 499 -20.26 22.08 5.36
CA PRO A 499 -19.17 23.04 5.16
C PRO A 499 -17.95 22.61 5.98
N MET A 500 -16.86 22.20 5.29
CA MET A 500 -15.69 21.56 5.91
C MET A 500 -14.86 22.49 6.81
N SER A 501 -15.01 23.82 6.69
CA SER A 501 -14.35 24.77 7.60
C SER A 501 -15.04 24.93 8.97
N LYS A 502 -16.22 24.31 9.12
CA LYS A 502 -17.00 24.42 10.36
C LYS A 502 -16.33 23.65 11.51
N ARG A 503 -16.12 24.37 12.64
CA ARG A 503 -15.39 23.80 13.81
C ARG A 503 -16.31 23.17 14.85
N SER A 504 -17.59 23.53 14.85
CA SER A 504 -18.62 22.97 15.71
C SER A 504 -19.94 22.84 14.95
N TYR A 505 -20.74 21.88 15.33
CA TYR A 505 -22.03 21.63 14.72
C TYR A 505 -23.03 21.15 15.76
N ARG A 506 -24.31 21.55 15.57
CA ARG A 506 -25.45 21.01 16.29
C ARG A 506 -26.39 20.33 15.33
N ILE A 507 -26.57 19.01 15.46
CA ILE A 507 -27.52 18.23 14.68
C ILE A 507 -28.94 18.66 15.06
N PRO A 508 -29.77 19.13 14.10
CA PRO A 508 -31.15 19.55 14.36
C PRO A 508 -32.08 18.41 14.80
N ALA A 509 -33.23 18.77 15.35
CA ALA A 509 -34.24 17.81 15.83
C ALA A 509 -34.76 16.85 14.75
N GLY A 510 -34.88 17.31 13.50
CA GLY A 510 -35.43 16.50 12.39
C GLY A 510 -34.47 15.54 11.74
N VAL A 511 -33.17 15.66 11.97
CA VAL A 511 -32.13 14.89 11.28
C VAL A 511 -32.07 13.46 11.81
N LYS A 512 -32.26 12.50 10.89
CA LYS A 512 -32.20 11.05 11.18
C LYS A 512 -31.08 10.30 10.45
N ASN A 513 -30.33 10.99 9.57
CA ASN A 513 -29.23 10.40 8.81
C ASN A 513 -28.02 11.36 8.77
N ILE A 514 -26.87 10.86 9.26
CA ILE A 514 -25.59 11.57 9.33
C ILE A 514 -24.48 10.86 8.53
N ASN A 515 -24.84 9.94 7.62
CA ASN A 515 -23.87 9.16 6.84
C ASN A 515 -22.93 10.05 6.01
N TYR A 516 -23.38 11.25 5.61
CA TYR A 516 -22.49 12.21 4.95
C TYR A 516 -21.29 12.59 5.82
N LEU A 517 -21.47 12.84 7.12
CA LEU A 517 -20.38 13.17 8.04
C LEU A 517 -19.38 12.00 8.17
N LYS A 518 -19.87 10.77 8.18
CA LYS A 518 -19.02 9.58 8.21
C LYS A 518 -18.18 9.46 6.95
N ARG A 519 -18.76 9.71 5.78
CA ARG A 519 -18.10 9.63 4.47
C ARG A 519 -17.00 10.68 4.28
N VAL A 520 -17.14 11.87 4.87
CA VAL A 520 -16.20 12.99 4.76
C VAL A 520 -15.39 13.23 6.03
N LYS A 521 -15.29 12.22 6.90
CA LYS A 521 -14.79 12.31 8.26
C LYS A 521 -13.36 12.86 8.33
N GLU A 522 -12.48 12.38 7.44
CA GLU A 522 -11.08 12.80 7.30
C GLU A 522 -10.93 14.33 7.18
N ASP A 523 -11.82 14.98 6.40
CA ASP A 523 -11.77 16.41 6.07
C ASP A 523 -12.41 17.31 7.13
N LEU A 524 -13.17 16.74 8.06
CA LEU A 524 -13.92 17.51 9.07
C LEU A 524 -13.01 18.23 10.05
N LYS A 525 -13.31 19.52 10.31
CA LYS A 525 -12.60 20.34 11.32
C LYS A 525 -13.34 20.44 12.62
N CYS A 526 -14.44 19.71 12.80
CA CYS A 526 -15.24 19.75 14.02
C CYS A 526 -14.49 19.18 15.22
N LYS A 527 -14.45 19.99 16.30
CA LYS A 527 -13.96 19.59 17.62
C LYS A 527 -15.05 18.94 18.48
N ALA A 528 -16.30 19.28 18.20
CA ALA A 528 -17.47 18.75 18.90
C ALA A 528 -18.70 18.77 17.99
N ILE A 529 -19.51 17.74 18.12
CA ILE A 529 -20.84 17.68 17.49
C ILE A 529 -21.85 17.55 18.63
N LYS A 530 -22.74 18.56 18.73
CA LYS A 530 -23.87 18.54 19.66
C LYS A 530 -25.11 18.04 18.96
N VAL A 531 -26.06 17.52 19.68
CA VAL A 531 -27.37 17.12 19.15
C VAL A 531 -28.46 17.94 19.85
N SER A 532 -29.51 18.26 19.11
CA SER A 532 -30.71 18.90 19.70
C SER A 532 -31.36 17.93 20.69
N SER A 533 -31.79 18.43 21.86
CA SER A 533 -32.53 17.63 22.86
C SER A 533 -33.87 17.10 22.34
N LYS A 534 -34.40 17.68 21.25
CA LYS A 534 -35.62 17.24 20.58
C LYS A 534 -35.36 16.22 19.45
N ASN A 535 -34.09 15.81 19.23
CA ASN A 535 -33.78 14.79 18.23
C ASN A 535 -34.13 13.41 18.79
N LYS A 536 -34.89 12.61 17.99
CA LYS A 536 -35.38 11.28 18.42
C LYS A 536 -34.45 10.13 18.02
N TRP A 537 -33.40 10.37 17.26
CA TRP A 537 -32.50 9.33 16.71
C TRP A 537 -31.08 9.39 17.26
N PHE A 538 -30.66 10.58 17.68
CA PHE A 538 -29.31 10.83 18.16
C PHE A 538 -29.32 11.64 19.45
N SER A 539 -28.29 11.41 20.25
CA SER A 539 -27.93 12.20 21.44
C SER A 539 -26.45 12.61 21.35
N SER A 540 -26.00 13.48 22.22
CA SER A 540 -24.58 13.83 22.30
C SER A 540 -24.13 14.07 23.73
N LYS A 541 -22.97 13.48 24.07
CA LYS A 541 -22.30 13.66 25.37
C LYS A 541 -20.86 14.11 25.16
N ALA A 542 -20.48 15.19 25.80
CA ALA A 542 -19.15 15.80 25.64
C ALA A 542 -18.76 16.03 24.16
N GLY A 543 -19.72 16.29 23.26
CA GLY A 543 -19.50 16.56 21.85
C GLY A 543 -19.27 15.31 20.97
N VAL A 544 -19.47 14.12 21.51
CA VAL A 544 -19.48 12.84 20.81
C VAL A 544 -20.93 12.43 20.55
N VAL A 545 -21.21 11.83 19.40
CA VAL A 545 -22.58 11.46 18.97
C VAL A 545 -22.86 10.00 19.32
N PHE A 546 -24.03 9.78 19.89
CA PHE A 546 -24.60 8.48 20.25
C PHE A 546 -25.99 8.31 19.58
N ASP A 547 -26.54 7.09 19.67
CA ASP A 547 -27.97 6.90 19.45
C ASP A 547 -28.82 7.63 20.52
N SER A 548 -30.13 7.58 20.39
CA SER A 548 -31.06 8.30 21.29
C SER A 548 -30.89 7.90 22.75
N ASP A 549 -30.57 6.63 23.01
CA ASP A 549 -30.55 6.03 24.35
C ASP A 549 -29.15 6.04 24.98
N GLU A 550 -28.18 6.64 24.29
CA GLU A 550 -26.75 6.69 24.65
C GLU A 550 -26.09 5.30 24.78
N GLU A 551 -26.71 4.26 24.22
CA GLU A 551 -26.17 2.90 24.25
C GLU A 551 -25.11 2.65 23.17
N THR A 552 -25.25 3.28 21.99
CA THR A 552 -24.30 3.11 20.87
C THR A 552 -23.53 4.39 20.62
N LEU A 553 -22.18 4.36 20.73
CA LEU A 553 -21.31 5.42 20.28
C LEU A 553 -21.20 5.37 18.75
N ILE A 554 -21.71 6.40 18.04
CA ILE A 554 -21.85 6.41 16.56
C ILE A 554 -20.72 7.19 15.90
N PHE A 555 -20.30 8.34 16.47
CA PHE A 555 -19.35 9.21 15.81
C PHE A 555 -18.50 10.02 16.81
N TYR A 556 -17.18 9.85 16.74
CA TYR A 556 -16.20 10.66 17.47
C TYR A 556 -15.61 11.73 16.56
N PRO A 557 -15.65 13.04 16.93
CA PRO A 557 -15.14 14.13 16.10
C PRO A 557 -13.64 14.08 15.92
N THR A 558 -13.17 14.19 14.67
CA THR A 558 -11.77 13.99 14.26
C THR A 558 -10.76 14.96 14.91
N LYS A 559 -11.22 16.18 15.25
CA LYS A 559 -10.40 17.22 15.89
C LYS A 559 -10.67 17.40 17.39
N LYS A 560 -11.40 16.47 18.00
CA LYS A 560 -11.56 16.42 19.47
C LYS A 560 -10.28 15.94 20.11
N LYS A 561 -9.69 16.80 20.94
CA LYS A 561 -8.35 16.60 21.55
C LYS A 561 -8.40 15.78 22.84
N GLY A 562 -7.28 15.12 23.14
CA GLY A 562 -6.96 14.57 24.44
C GLY A 562 -7.43 13.15 24.66
N SER A 563 -7.53 12.75 25.93
CA SER A 563 -8.02 11.42 26.33
C SER A 563 -9.55 11.36 26.29
N TYR A 564 -10.06 10.17 26.00
CA TYR A 564 -11.49 9.92 26.02
C TYR A 564 -11.83 8.65 26.78
N LYS A 565 -12.77 8.76 27.72
CA LYS A 565 -13.35 7.62 28.41
C LYS A 565 -14.79 7.45 27.92
N ILE A 566 -15.09 6.29 27.39
CA ILE A 566 -16.44 5.96 26.92
C ILE A 566 -17.40 6.00 28.11
N PRO A 567 -18.58 6.62 27.99
CA PRO A 567 -19.56 6.64 29.08
C PRO A 567 -19.97 5.22 29.50
N THR A 568 -20.34 5.08 30.77
CA THR A 568 -20.79 3.77 31.31
C THR A 568 -22.16 3.35 30.81
N SER A 569 -22.97 4.27 30.26
CA SER A 569 -24.22 3.96 29.56
C SER A 569 -23.98 3.21 28.23
N THR A 570 -22.80 3.38 27.62
CA THR A 570 -22.52 2.84 26.29
C THR A 570 -22.30 1.33 26.32
N GLN A 571 -23.07 0.60 25.54
CA GLN A 571 -22.99 -0.84 25.34
C GLN A 571 -22.34 -1.23 24.02
N TYR A 572 -22.44 -0.38 22.99
CA TYR A 572 -21.92 -0.64 21.63
C TYR A 572 -21.11 0.52 21.10
N ILE A 573 -20.17 0.20 20.22
CA ILE A 573 -19.36 1.18 19.48
C ILE A 573 -19.52 0.85 17.99
N ALA A 574 -19.95 1.82 17.19
CA ALA A 574 -19.95 1.65 15.73
C ALA A 574 -18.51 1.42 15.23
N GLY A 575 -18.31 0.46 14.33
CA GLY A 575 -16.98 0.01 13.93
C GLY A 575 -16.07 1.15 13.47
N ASP A 576 -16.61 2.12 12.71
CA ASP A 576 -15.95 3.30 12.16
C ASP A 576 -15.96 4.54 13.09
N ALA A 577 -16.44 4.40 14.31
CA ALA A 577 -16.68 5.53 15.20
C ALA A 577 -15.43 6.36 15.52
N PHE A 578 -14.26 5.74 15.60
CA PHE A 578 -12.98 6.38 15.92
C PHE A 578 -12.04 6.59 14.72
N ASP A 579 -12.43 6.17 13.51
CA ASP A 579 -11.63 6.46 12.32
C ASP A 579 -11.31 7.95 12.22
N ASP A 580 -10.11 8.29 11.76
CA ASP A 580 -9.62 9.66 11.61
C ASP A 580 -9.67 10.52 12.89
N ALA A 581 -9.68 9.91 14.07
CA ALA A 581 -9.62 10.61 15.32
C ALA A 581 -8.20 11.15 15.59
N HIS A 582 -7.73 12.05 14.71
CA HIS A 582 -6.32 12.50 14.64
C HIS A 582 -5.79 13.12 15.92
N GLU A 583 -6.67 13.68 16.74
CA GLU A 583 -6.31 14.42 17.96
C GLU A 583 -6.56 13.61 19.25
N LEU A 584 -7.10 12.40 19.15
CA LEU A 584 -7.29 11.48 20.26
C LEU A 584 -5.92 10.97 20.74
N THR A 585 -5.63 11.10 22.05
CA THR A 585 -4.34 10.65 22.60
C THR A 585 -4.43 9.36 23.38
N SER A 586 -5.57 9.11 24.02
CA SER A 586 -5.83 7.83 24.70
C SER A 586 -7.33 7.52 24.76
N LEU A 587 -7.65 6.24 24.76
CA LEU A 587 -9.02 5.76 24.83
C LEU A 587 -9.19 4.78 26.01
N THR A 588 -10.24 4.96 26.80
CA THR A 588 -10.68 3.97 27.81
C THR A 588 -12.02 3.39 27.40
N ILE A 589 -12.04 2.09 27.06
CA ILE A 589 -13.25 1.31 26.82
C ILE A 589 -13.77 0.82 28.16
N THR A 590 -14.99 1.22 28.53
CA THR A 590 -15.58 0.94 29.84
C THR A 590 -16.18 -0.46 29.94
N LYS A 591 -16.45 -0.91 31.16
CA LYS A 591 -16.88 -2.30 31.46
C LYS A 591 -18.19 -2.74 30.80
N ASN A 592 -19.08 -1.78 30.46
CA ASN A 592 -20.41 -2.08 29.93
C ASN A 592 -20.42 -2.25 28.39
N VAL A 593 -19.28 -1.99 27.71
CA VAL A 593 -19.18 -2.22 26.27
C VAL A 593 -19.23 -3.71 25.99
N LYS A 594 -20.18 -4.11 25.16
CA LYS A 594 -20.45 -5.50 24.74
C LYS A 594 -19.84 -5.76 23.37
N ARG A 595 -19.70 -7.03 23.02
CA ARG A 595 -19.28 -7.43 21.67
C ARG A 595 -20.36 -7.04 20.66
N SER A 596 -20.01 -6.28 19.64
CA SER A 596 -20.81 -6.19 18.41
C SER A 596 -20.62 -7.46 17.59
N ARG A 597 -21.70 -8.08 17.10
CA ARG A 597 -21.70 -9.39 16.41
C ARG A 597 -20.78 -9.46 15.19
N PHE A 598 -20.41 -8.33 14.56
CA PHE A 598 -19.74 -8.30 13.26
C PHE A 598 -18.69 -7.21 13.07
N SER A 599 -18.23 -6.49 14.09
CA SER A 599 -17.39 -5.31 13.82
C SER A 599 -16.04 -5.34 14.51
N THR A 600 -15.02 -5.19 13.66
CA THR A 600 -13.71 -4.66 14.04
C THR A 600 -13.87 -3.20 14.43
N PHE A 601 -13.27 -2.76 15.52
CA PHE A 601 -13.14 -1.35 15.84
C PHE A 601 -11.99 -0.79 14.99
N TYR A 602 -12.31 0.13 14.09
CA TYR A 602 -11.32 0.78 13.25
C TYR A 602 -10.81 2.03 13.95
N PHE A 603 -9.49 2.16 14.00
CA PHE A 603 -8.76 3.33 14.48
C PHE A 603 -7.86 3.88 13.37
N ARG A 604 -8.30 3.78 12.11
CA ARG A 604 -7.51 4.22 10.96
C ARG A 604 -7.12 5.69 11.13
N ASP A 605 -5.84 6.00 10.87
CA ASP A 605 -5.29 7.36 10.90
C ASP A 605 -5.46 8.13 12.23
N CYS A 606 -5.52 7.41 13.36
CA CYS A 606 -5.49 8.04 14.70
C CYS A 606 -4.06 8.47 15.05
N LYS A 607 -3.52 9.47 14.33
CA LYS A 607 -2.10 9.87 14.31
C LYS A 607 -1.49 10.25 15.67
N LYS A 608 -2.30 10.60 16.67
CA LYS A 608 -1.83 10.98 18.03
C LYS A 608 -2.18 9.95 19.09
N LEU A 609 -2.84 8.86 18.74
CA LEU A 609 -3.25 7.83 19.69
C LEU A 609 -2.03 7.10 20.25
N LYS A 610 -1.83 7.19 21.58
CA LYS A 610 -0.71 6.59 22.31
C LYS A 610 -1.10 5.33 23.06
N SER A 611 -2.35 5.26 23.53
CA SER A 611 -2.79 4.12 24.35
C SER A 611 -4.28 3.84 24.26
N ILE A 612 -4.62 2.56 24.37
CA ILE A 612 -5.99 2.10 24.61
C ILE A 612 -6.00 1.21 25.85
N SER A 613 -6.97 1.45 26.74
CA SER A 613 -7.22 0.62 27.91
C SER A 613 -8.64 0.07 27.85
N VAL A 614 -8.77 -1.25 27.94
CA VAL A 614 -10.06 -1.94 28.05
C VAL A 614 -10.28 -2.32 29.51
N ASN A 615 -11.39 -1.86 30.10
CA ASN A 615 -11.74 -2.21 31.47
C ASN A 615 -12.38 -3.60 31.51
N GLN A 616 -12.24 -4.25 32.66
CA GLN A 616 -12.87 -5.55 32.92
C GLN A 616 -14.40 -5.44 32.82
N GLY A 617 -15.00 -6.29 31.99
CA GLY A 617 -16.44 -6.32 31.71
C GLY A 617 -16.83 -7.62 30.98
N GLU A 618 -17.93 -7.59 30.27
CA GLU A 618 -18.46 -8.74 29.53
C GLU A 618 -17.72 -9.00 28.20
N LEU A 619 -16.89 -8.05 27.75
CA LEU A 619 -16.14 -8.16 26.49
C LEU A 619 -15.09 -9.27 26.60
N ASN A 620 -15.24 -10.35 25.85
CA ASN A 620 -14.35 -11.52 25.85
C ASN A 620 -13.54 -11.68 24.56
N TYR A 621 -13.92 -10.99 23.51
CA TYR A 621 -13.24 -10.91 22.22
C TYR A 621 -13.14 -9.45 21.78
N ILE A 622 -12.02 -9.08 21.17
CA ILE A 622 -11.87 -7.76 20.58
C ILE A 622 -11.10 -7.84 19.26
N SER A 623 -11.64 -7.19 18.23
CA SER A 623 -10.98 -7.00 16.96
C SER A 623 -10.74 -5.52 16.74
N MET A 624 -9.49 -5.13 16.43
CA MET A 624 -9.08 -3.74 16.23
C MET A 624 -8.17 -3.61 15.01
N ASN A 625 -8.29 -2.50 14.28
CA ASN A 625 -7.42 -2.16 13.16
C ASN A 625 -6.77 -0.80 13.41
N PHE A 626 -5.43 -0.75 13.34
CA PHE A 626 -4.60 0.40 13.69
C PHE A 626 -3.84 1.03 12.51
N THR A 627 -4.31 0.84 11.29
CA THR A 627 -3.68 1.44 10.10
C THR A 627 -3.44 2.94 10.31
N GLY A 628 -2.19 3.42 10.18
CA GLY A 628 -1.85 4.84 10.35
C GLY A 628 -1.83 5.34 11.80
N CYS A 629 -1.76 4.43 12.79
CA CYS A 629 -1.63 4.77 14.22
C CYS A 629 -0.18 4.71 14.70
N ASP A 630 0.73 5.41 14.03
CA ASP A 630 2.19 5.27 14.21
C ASP A 630 2.71 5.63 15.62
N LYS A 631 1.90 6.31 16.44
CA LYS A 631 2.25 6.71 17.82
C LYS A 631 1.65 5.80 18.89
N LEU A 632 0.94 4.73 18.50
CA LEU A 632 0.38 3.80 19.46
C LEU A 632 1.50 3.02 20.15
N ALA A 633 1.64 3.21 21.46
CA ALA A 633 2.73 2.62 22.24
C ALA A 633 2.23 1.62 23.29
N LYS A 634 0.94 1.68 23.66
CA LYS A 634 0.43 0.87 24.78
C LYS A 634 -1.00 0.38 24.55
N LEU A 635 -1.20 -0.92 24.73
CA LEU A 635 -2.53 -1.52 24.88
C LEU A 635 -2.65 -2.17 26.26
N THR A 636 -3.83 -2.10 26.87
CA THR A 636 -4.09 -2.73 28.17
C THR A 636 -5.38 -3.53 28.09
N PHE A 637 -5.28 -4.83 28.32
CA PHE A 637 -6.41 -5.75 28.30
C PHE A 637 -6.73 -6.32 29.68
N PRO A 638 -8.00 -6.48 30.03
CA PRO A 638 -8.43 -7.20 31.23
C PRO A 638 -8.30 -8.73 31.03
N SER A 639 -8.41 -9.48 32.11
CA SER A 639 -8.43 -10.95 32.09
C SER A 639 -9.60 -11.56 31.31
N THR A 640 -10.68 -10.80 31.10
CA THR A 640 -11.85 -11.26 30.35
C THR A 640 -11.64 -11.34 28.85
N ILE A 641 -10.66 -10.61 28.28
CA ILE A 641 -10.35 -10.70 26.86
C ILE A 641 -9.58 -11.98 26.56
N MET A 642 -10.27 -12.94 25.97
CA MET A 642 -9.75 -14.28 25.68
C MET A 642 -9.13 -14.40 24.31
N THR A 643 -9.65 -13.64 23.33
CA THR A 643 -9.16 -13.64 21.94
C THR A 643 -9.05 -12.22 21.45
N THR A 644 -7.96 -11.93 20.75
CA THR A 644 -7.74 -10.65 20.08
C THR A 644 -7.46 -10.87 18.60
N ASN A 645 -7.96 -9.96 17.76
CA ASN A 645 -7.57 -9.85 16.35
C ASN A 645 -7.09 -8.41 16.14
N LEU A 646 -5.79 -8.21 16.25
CA LEU A 646 -5.15 -6.90 16.17
C LEU A 646 -4.45 -6.77 14.81
N LYS A 647 -4.96 -5.89 13.94
CA LYS A 647 -4.42 -5.69 12.60
C LYS A 647 -3.61 -4.40 12.54
N ASN A 648 -2.51 -4.42 11.79
CA ASN A 648 -1.66 -3.26 11.51
C ASN A 648 -1.17 -2.55 12.78
N LEU A 649 -0.78 -3.32 13.80
CA LEU A 649 -0.12 -2.79 14.98
C LEU A 649 1.25 -2.20 14.60
N PRO A 650 1.60 -1.00 15.10
CA PRO A 650 2.97 -0.50 15.00
C PRO A 650 3.96 -1.41 15.72
N THR A 651 5.18 -1.52 15.20
CA THR A 651 6.27 -2.27 15.85
C THR A 651 6.61 -1.67 17.22
N GLY A 652 6.93 -2.52 18.20
CA GLY A 652 7.36 -2.08 19.53
C GLY A 652 6.23 -1.71 20.50
N VAL A 653 4.96 -1.94 20.15
CA VAL A 653 3.83 -1.67 21.07
C VAL A 653 3.94 -2.53 22.33
N THR A 654 3.79 -1.91 23.49
CA THR A 654 3.72 -2.63 24.77
C THR A 654 2.30 -3.07 25.06
N ILE A 655 2.08 -4.38 25.21
CA ILE A 655 0.77 -4.95 25.57
C ILE A 655 0.78 -5.40 27.04
N HIS A 656 -0.05 -4.74 27.84
CA HIS A 656 -0.29 -5.12 29.22
C HIS A 656 -1.46 -6.08 29.32
N GLY A 657 -1.20 -7.28 29.74
CA GLY A 657 -2.23 -8.34 29.81
C GLY A 657 -1.92 -9.36 30.89
N TRP A 658 -2.66 -10.44 30.92
CA TRP A 658 -2.51 -11.52 31.88
C TRP A 658 -1.76 -12.70 31.24
N LYS A 659 -0.92 -13.40 32.00
CA LYS A 659 -0.33 -14.66 31.57
C LYS A 659 -1.44 -15.67 31.24
N ASN A 660 -1.23 -16.51 30.26
CA ASN A 660 -2.21 -17.49 29.75
C ASN A 660 -3.42 -16.87 29.01
N THR A 661 -3.32 -15.62 28.53
CA THR A 661 -4.29 -15.01 27.59
C THR A 661 -3.62 -14.75 26.25
N TYR A 662 -4.42 -14.50 25.19
CA TYR A 662 -3.90 -14.11 23.86
C TYR A 662 -3.17 -12.77 23.83
N ALA A 663 -3.13 -12.02 24.95
CA ALA A 663 -2.42 -10.76 25.03
C ALA A 663 -0.89 -10.93 24.84
N LYS A 664 -0.33 -12.06 25.28
CA LYS A 664 1.09 -12.38 25.09
C LYS A 664 1.38 -12.69 23.62
N GLU A 665 0.60 -13.58 23.00
CA GLU A 665 0.71 -13.93 21.59
C GLU A 665 0.58 -12.69 20.70
N ALA A 666 -0.41 -11.82 20.97
CA ALA A 666 -0.58 -10.57 20.24
C ALA A 666 0.60 -9.60 20.36
N ALA A 667 1.33 -9.62 21.48
CA ALA A 667 2.55 -8.84 21.63
C ALA A 667 3.71 -9.41 20.82
N GLU A 668 3.86 -10.73 20.80
CA GLU A 668 4.87 -11.46 20.03
C GLU A 668 4.65 -11.24 18.51
N ASP A 669 3.42 -11.39 18.04
CA ASP A 669 3.05 -11.16 16.63
C ASP A 669 3.35 -9.71 16.17
N ALA A 670 3.22 -8.73 17.06
CA ALA A 670 3.51 -7.33 16.79
C ALA A 670 4.99 -6.94 16.99
N GLN A 671 5.88 -7.92 17.28
CA GLN A 671 7.26 -7.65 17.67
C GLN A 671 7.37 -6.63 18.82
N GLY A 672 6.37 -6.64 19.70
CA GLY A 672 6.24 -5.72 20.82
C GLY A 672 6.63 -6.35 22.15
N LYS A 673 6.44 -5.57 23.22
CA LYS A 673 6.76 -6.01 24.59
C LYS A 673 5.48 -6.46 25.32
N PHE A 674 5.48 -7.67 25.88
CA PHE A 674 4.44 -8.11 26.81
C PHE A 674 4.79 -7.75 28.24
N VAL A 675 3.84 -7.14 28.96
CA VAL A 675 3.95 -6.84 30.41
C VAL A 675 2.84 -7.58 31.14
N SER A 676 3.21 -8.56 31.95
CA SER A 676 2.27 -9.35 32.73
C SER A 676 1.63 -8.52 33.86
N ARG A 677 0.32 -8.68 34.02
CA ARG A 677 -0.47 -8.13 35.14
C ARG A 677 -0.79 -9.20 36.21
N GLY A 678 -0.32 -10.40 36.00
CA GLY A 678 -0.57 -11.55 36.88
C GLY A 678 -0.82 -12.84 36.09
N THR A 679 -1.08 -13.91 36.80
CA THR A 679 -1.44 -15.23 36.24
C THR A 679 -2.94 -15.46 36.42
N ILE A 680 -3.59 -15.97 35.41
CA ILE A 680 -4.99 -16.41 35.49
C ILE A 680 -5.05 -17.92 35.68
N PRO A 681 -6.13 -18.47 36.23
CA PRO A 681 -6.30 -19.92 36.36
C PRO A 681 -6.14 -20.63 35.01
N ASN A 682 -5.62 -21.85 35.03
CA ASN A 682 -5.43 -22.65 33.83
C ASN A 682 -6.77 -22.97 33.14
N VAL A 683 -6.67 -23.35 31.86
CA VAL A 683 -7.85 -23.81 31.08
C VAL A 683 -8.47 -25.01 31.78
N VAL A 684 -9.78 -25.01 31.85
CA VAL A 684 -10.54 -26.17 32.37
C VAL A 684 -10.31 -27.37 31.45
N THR A 685 -9.90 -28.50 32.01
CA THR A 685 -9.68 -29.75 31.28
C THR A 685 -10.79 -30.75 31.54
N GLY A 686 -10.86 -31.82 30.74
CA GLY A 686 -11.82 -32.91 30.95
C GLY A 686 -13.30 -32.52 30.85
N ALA A 687 -13.60 -31.37 30.26
CA ALA A 687 -14.98 -30.91 30.14
C ALA A 687 -15.76 -31.82 29.18
N ARG A 688 -16.92 -32.32 29.67
CA ARG A 688 -17.83 -33.21 28.96
C ARG A 688 -19.27 -32.77 29.16
N ILE A 689 -20.09 -32.99 28.16
CA ILE A 689 -21.52 -32.72 28.20
C ILE A 689 -22.30 -34.02 27.96
N LYS A 690 -23.36 -34.25 28.74
CA LYS A 690 -24.22 -35.41 28.61
C LYS A 690 -25.69 -34.97 28.64
N LYS A 691 -26.49 -35.39 27.67
CA LYS A 691 -27.93 -35.14 27.67
C LYS A 691 -28.63 -36.01 28.75
N ILE A 692 -29.53 -35.40 29.51
CA ILE A 692 -30.35 -36.06 30.53
C ILE A 692 -31.78 -35.53 30.36
N ILE A 693 -32.65 -36.31 29.77
CA ILE A 693 -34.07 -36.02 29.48
C ILE A 693 -34.29 -34.58 29.00
N ASP A 694 -34.55 -33.61 29.86
CA ASP A 694 -34.90 -32.21 29.57
C ASP A 694 -33.76 -31.18 29.84
N LYS A 695 -32.53 -31.68 30.06
CA LYS A 695 -31.37 -30.84 30.41
C LYS A 695 -30.07 -31.50 30.03
N TYR A 696 -28.98 -30.73 30.07
CA TYR A 696 -27.62 -31.22 29.87
C TYR A 696 -26.82 -31.14 31.16
N GLN A 697 -26.10 -32.20 31.48
CA GLN A 697 -25.11 -32.18 32.55
C GLN A 697 -23.75 -31.89 31.98
N LEU A 698 -23.16 -30.78 32.43
CA LEU A 698 -21.77 -30.39 32.13
C LEU A 698 -20.89 -30.79 33.31
N SER A 699 -19.80 -31.49 33.05
CA SER A 699 -18.77 -31.83 34.05
C SER A 699 -17.37 -31.52 33.53
N TRP A 700 -16.41 -31.31 34.43
CA TRP A 700 -15.03 -30.97 34.11
C TRP A 700 -14.07 -31.31 35.26
N ASN A 701 -12.75 -31.28 34.97
CA ASN A 701 -11.74 -31.44 36.01
C ASN A 701 -11.51 -30.10 36.73
N ALA A 702 -11.24 -30.17 38.03
CA ALA A 702 -10.87 -29.00 38.82
C ALA A 702 -9.62 -28.35 38.24
N SER A 703 -9.64 -27.01 38.16
CA SER A 703 -8.46 -26.22 37.73
C SER A 703 -7.69 -25.75 38.95
N SER A 704 -6.36 -25.89 38.94
CA SER A 704 -5.49 -25.33 39.96
C SER A 704 -5.68 -23.81 40.07
N GLU A 705 -5.59 -23.29 41.28
CA GLU A 705 -5.80 -21.85 41.60
C GLU A 705 -7.19 -21.30 41.33
N ALA A 706 -8.18 -22.11 40.99
CA ALA A 706 -9.55 -21.63 40.79
C ALA A 706 -10.23 -21.32 42.12
N SER A 707 -10.90 -20.16 42.22
CA SER A 707 -11.86 -19.83 43.27
C SER A 707 -13.31 -20.19 42.88
N GLY A 708 -13.53 -20.59 41.64
CA GLY A 708 -14.78 -20.99 41.07
C GLY A 708 -14.82 -21.04 39.57
N TYR A 709 -15.99 -21.30 38.99
CA TYR A 709 -16.14 -21.47 37.54
C TYR A 709 -17.33 -20.69 37.01
N GLN A 710 -17.23 -20.22 35.79
CA GLN A 710 -18.29 -19.57 35.04
C GLN A 710 -18.63 -20.37 33.79
N VAL A 711 -19.91 -20.70 33.64
CA VAL A 711 -20.48 -21.36 32.47
C VAL A 711 -21.35 -20.34 31.72
N TYR A 712 -21.14 -20.16 30.42
CA TYR A 712 -21.79 -19.10 29.66
C TYR A 712 -21.86 -19.43 28.15
N THR A 713 -22.74 -18.74 27.43
CA THR A 713 -22.78 -18.70 25.97
C THR A 713 -22.11 -17.44 25.47
N SER A 714 -21.99 -17.27 24.15
CA SER A 714 -21.54 -16.03 23.53
C SER A 714 -22.38 -14.79 23.94
N TYR A 715 -23.57 -14.99 24.48
CA TYR A 715 -24.56 -13.95 24.77
C TYR A 715 -24.90 -13.75 26.25
N SER A 716 -24.74 -14.79 27.06
CA SER A 716 -25.20 -14.75 28.47
C SER A 716 -24.42 -15.69 29.37
N THR A 717 -24.27 -15.31 30.64
CA THR A 717 -23.81 -16.22 31.70
C THR A 717 -24.95 -17.16 32.10
N ILE A 718 -24.71 -18.47 32.04
CA ILE A 718 -25.67 -19.51 32.42
C ILE A 718 -25.54 -19.78 33.92
N LYS A 719 -24.32 -20.03 34.40
CA LYS A 719 -24.02 -20.33 35.80
C LYS A 719 -22.72 -19.68 36.25
N ASP A 720 -22.71 -19.26 37.51
CA ASP A 720 -21.54 -18.75 38.19
C ASP A 720 -21.36 -19.55 39.47
N LEU A 721 -20.40 -20.46 39.51
CA LEU A 721 -20.19 -21.46 40.54
C LEU A 721 -19.05 -21.06 41.43
N LYS A 722 -19.28 -20.93 42.73
CA LYS A 722 -18.25 -20.61 43.72
C LYS A 722 -17.62 -21.92 44.23
N GLY A 723 -16.31 -21.82 44.55
CA GLY A 723 -15.53 -22.93 45.09
C GLY A 723 -14.76 -23.73 44.02
N SER A 724 -13.54 -24.08 44.33
CA SER A 724 -12.63 -24.84 43.45
C SER A 724 -13.12 -26.27 43.18
N GLY A 725 -13.92 -26.83 44.06
CA GLY A 725 -14.53 -28.16 43.93
C GLY A 725 -15.81 -28.24 43.09
N SER A 726 -16.32 -27.10 42.60
CA SER A 726 -17.56 -27.07 41.78
C SER A 726 -17.23 -27.51 40.35
N THR A 727 -17.28 -28.84 40.09
CA THR A 727 -16.83 -29.47 38.84
C THR A 727 -17.97 -29.96 37.96
N SER A 728 -19.21 -29.61 38.23
CA SER A 728 -20.35 -29.89 37.37
C SER A 728 -21.50 -28.91 37.55
N CYS A 729 -22.36 -28.82 36.57
CA CYS A 729 -23.66 -28.12 36.64
C CYS A 729 -24.64 -28.62 35.60
N PHE A 730 -25.93 -28.30 35.78
CA PHE A 730 -26.96 -28.53 34.76
C PHE A 730 -27.19 -27.29 33.91
N ILE A 731 -27.38 -27.50 32.60
CA ILE A 731 -27.68 -26.50 31.59
C ILE A 731 -29.10 -26.78 31.04
N PRO A 732 -30.01 -25.80 31.04
CA PRO A 732 -31.34 -25.95 30.46
C PRO A 732 -31.32 -26.28 28.97
N GLU A 733 -32.30 -27.04 28.49
CA GLU A 733 -32.42 -27.48 27.08
C GLU A 733 -32.51 -26.31 26.08
N LYS A 734 -33.03 -25.15 26.49
CA LYS A 734 -33.07 -23.93 25.65
C LYS A 734 -31.71 -23.49 25.09
N TYR A 735 -30.62 -24.07 25.53
CA TYR A 735 -29.27 -23.82 25.03
C TYR A 735 -28.75 -24.95 24.13
N SER A 736 -29.59 -25.88 23.69
CA SER A 736 -29.20 -27.05 22.89
C SER A 736 -28.46 -26.73 21.59
N GLU A 737 -28.75 -25.60 20.97
CA GLU A 737 -28.07 -25.12 19.74
C GLU A 737 -26.95 -24.14 20.01
N SER A 738 -26.48 -24.01 21.25
CA SER A 738 -25.50 -23.01 21.64
C SER A 738 -24.15 -23.65 21.93
N THR A 739 -23.06 -23.01 21.47
CA THR A 739 -21.75 -23.31 21.99
C THR A 739 -21.65 -22.84 23.44
N ILE A 740 -21.35 -23.75 24.34
CA ILE A 740 -21.17 -23.51 25.77
C ILE A 740 -19.70 -23.28 26.05
N TYR A 741 -19.42 -22.24 26.82
CA TYR A 741 -18.08 -21.92 27.29
C TYR A 741 -18.00 -22.14 28.80
N ILE A 742 -16.88 -22.73 29.23
CA ILE A 742 -16.53 -22.85 30.65
C ILE A 742 -15.14 -22.28 30.91
N ARG A 743 -15.03 -21.52 31.99
CA ARG A 743 -13.75 -20.99 32.46
C ARG A 743 -13.64 -20.98 33.97
N ALA A 744 -12.44 -21.21 34.46
CA ALA A 744 -12.12 -21.02 35.87
C ALA A 744 -11.92 -19.51 36.17
N TYR A 745 -12.19 -19.07 37.40
CA TYR A 745 -11.77 -17.78 37.89
C TYR A 745 -11.14 -17.89 39.27
N LYS A 746 -10.26 -16.92 39.60
CA LYS A 746 -9.79 -16.68 40.97
C LYS A 746 -10.22 -15.30 41.44
N ILE A 747 -10.28 -15.11 42.75
CA ILE A 747 -10.60 -13.80 43.35
C ILE A 747 -9.32 -13.15 43.80
N GLU A 748 -8.98 -12.00 43.20
CA GLU A 748 -7.87 -11.14 43.59
C GLU A 748 -8.38 -9.73 43.90
N ASN A 749 -8.02 -9.16 45.01
CA ASN A 749 -8.45 -7.82 45.43
C ASN A 749 -9.99 -7.63 45.32
N LYS A 750 -10.78 -8.61 45.77
CA LYS A 750 -12.26 -8.65 45.69
C LYS A 750 -12.82 -8.64 44.26
N LYS A 751 -12.01 -8.95 43.21
CA LYS A 751 -12.43 -9.02 41.79
C LYS A 751 -12.16 -10.41 41.24
N LYS A 752 -13.02 -10.87 40.33
CA LYS A 752 -12.80 -12.10 39.60
C LYS A 752 -11.79 -11.89 38.49
N VAL A 753 -10.77 -12.74 38.46
CA VAL A 753 -9.78 -12.84 37.38
C VAL A 753 -10.03 -14.15 36.67
N TYR A 754 -10.45 -14.10 35.42
CA TYR A 754 -10.89 -15.25 34.66
C TYR A 754 -9.75 -15.89 33.88
N GLY A 755 -9.75 -17.23 33.86
CA GLY A 755 -8.91 -18.04 32.99
C GLY A 755 -9.42 -18.15 31.54
N LYS A 756 -8.65 -18.80 30.70
CA LYS A 756 -9.00 -19.09 29.30
C LYS A 756 -10.23 -20.02 29.27
N ALA A 757 -11.20 -19.74 28.43
CA ALA A 757 -12.39 -20.57 28.29
C ALA A 757 -12.13 -21.82 27.45
N ARG A 758 -12.85 -22.91 27.76
CA ARG A 758 -13.01 -24.07 26.89
C ARG A 758 -14.41 -24.03 26.27
N SER A 759 -14.51 -24.22 24.98
CA SER A 759 -15.79 -24.36 24.28
C SER A 759 -16.22 -25.81 24.18
N LEU A 760 -17.51 -26.02 24.19
CA LEU A 760 -18.18 -27.31 24.01
C LEU A 760 -19.45 -27.05 23.19
N ASP A 761 -19.65 -27.82 22.13
CA ASP A 761 -20.87 -27.78 21.35
C ASP A 761 -21.85 -28.81 21.92
N ILE A 762 -23.10 -28.44 22.02
CA ILE A 762 -24.17 -29.28 22.59
C ILE A 762 -24.82 -30.14 21.51
N GLY A 763 -24.70 -29.73 20.22
CA GLY A 763 -25.43 -30.35 19.09
C GLY A 763 -24.92 -31.67 18.64
#